data_b152b24b317d0abbbe505967fc70eae9
#
_entry.id   b152b24b317d0abbbe505967fc70eae9
#
_cell.length_a   1.000
_cell.length_b   1.000
_cell.length_c   1.000
_cell.angle_alpha   90.00
_cell.angle_beta   90.00
_cell.angle_gamma   90.00
#
_symmetry.space_group_name_H-M   'P 1'
#
loop_
_entity.id
_entity.type
_entity.pdbx_description
1 polymer ?
#
loop_
_entity_poly.entity_id
_entity_poly.type
_entity_poly.pdbx_seq_one_letter_code
_entity_poly.pdbx_strand_id
1 'polypeptide(L)'
;MKKTVLITAALALLSAGVMAQGTNKQGVSKKRNFSASELKTTSNNNGGTKYNRCGTVKPSETWDAEFNKQVEAYKLAHAADIANGKVAATSYTIPIIYHVIHGGQAVGTYPNIAAGQINSQTTVLNADYGATGAGVSTYTALSSGGHGPFYDYANGNSLPAPDNTTAGVKVANCGITFCMATKDPSGNTLTEPGIDRVNYTTKGWANPNSTAYNSTSTFQSYIDGTIKPGTIWDPTKYFNVWLTDENTSVGLLGYSTFPASSGNTGLSAPYGTTTTDGCWFWTKVCGSKTIYPSGTYDATYYLGRTITHESGHYLGLRHTWGDGACVTDYCNDTPPEGAATYYGSGTGNSSWVYPYTASNTCSGSGAYNSDLGDGIMYMNFMDYSDDAYMCMFTNDQAIRMQTSLANSPMRKGPAQNAAAVCAGVTAVAPVAGFTYPGTICTGQPYTFTDASTNSPTSYTWTANPSTGVVITSTNSASPAISFSTTGTYTITQTVANTAGSNSASHTITSTTCVPTCDTMRNVIAADLPTPHIYWADAVAPRDSGYALGTNAYKDKAKAEKYTYANNGKQIKAIQVYIHKAGTGNVTFNVWNDNATPGTPGTVLASKTVGLGTLVNNGYNTITLTSPVTPGSVFYVGFNIPTTTGDTIAVASNDGTNGVANMGFEQWSDNTWNAYSGATVYNTNLNNFMFPIMCPAGGTTGIEHNELGNAINLFPNPNNGQFNFSVNLPEASNLNFTIVNMIGQVVYTKSENNITNAVLSCDLSHLAKGVYYANITDGKNNKTVKKIIIE
;
A
#
# COMPACT_ATOMS: atom_id res chain seq x y z
N MET A 1 41.76 3.86 -18.94
CA MET A 1 40.69 3.85 -19.90
C MET A 1 39.41 3.77 -19.08
N LYS A 2 38.58 4.83 -19.14
CA LYS A 2 37.31 4.84 -18.42
C LYS A 2 36.39 3.74 -18.96
N LYS A 3 35.84 2.94 -18.07
CA LYS A 3 34.81 1.96 -18.42
C LYS A 3 33.57 2.71 -18.88
N THR A 4 33.35 2.82 -20.16
CA THR A 4 32.05 3.21 -20.68
C THR A 4 31.32 1.89 -20.96
N VAL A 5 30.76 1.30 -19.92
CA VAL A 5 29.82 0.20 -20.09
C VAL A 5 28.45 0.83 -20.29
N LEU A 6 28.04 0.99 -21.53
CA LEU A 6 26.65 1.21 -21.86
C LEU A 6 25.91 -0.10 -21.63
N ILE A 7 25.32 -0.28 -20.43
CA ILE A 7 24.17 -1.19 -20.35
C ILE A 7 22.97 -0.39 -20.83
N THR A 8 22.79 -0.36 -22.10
CA THR A 8 21.49 -0.07 -22.69
C THR A 8 20.60 -1.24 -22.30
N ALA A 9 19.59 -0.99 -21.48
CA ALA A 9 18.48 -1.92 -21.37
C ALA A 9 18.02 -2.21 -22.80
N ALA A 10 18.27 -3.42 -23.28
CA ALA A 10 17.95 -3.83 -24.63
C ALA A 10 16.43 -3.94 -24.74
N LEU A 11 15.78 -2.88 -25.22
CA LEU A 11 14.51 -3.03 -25.92
C LEU A 11 14.83 -3.71 -27.26
N ALA A 12 14.81 -5.02 -27.28
CA ALA A 12 14.87 -5.78 -28.51
C ALA A 12 13.51 -5.78 -29.16
N LEU A 13 13.40 -5.04 -30.26
CA LEU A 13 12.47 -5.41 -31.33
C LEU A 13 12.98 -6.70 -31.96
N LEU A 14 12.27 -7.80 -31.79
CA LEU A 14 12.43 -8.98 -32.61
C LEU A 14 11.10 -9.33 -33.26
N SER A 15 11.08 -9.18 -34.57
CA SER A 15 10.05 -9.72 -35.44
C SER A 15 10.28 -11.22 -35.67
N ALA A 16 9.18 -11.97 -35.55
CA ALA A 16 8.85 -13.27 -36.18
C ALA A 16 9.64 -14.53 -35.81
N GLY A 17 8.91 -15.50 -35.26
CA GLY A 17 9.25 -16.93 -35.31
C GLY A 17 8.69 -17.76 -34.16
N VAL A 18 7.45 -18.15 -34.28
CA VAL A 18 6.74 -19.34 -33.76
C VAL A 18 7.50 -20.27 -32.80
N MET A 19 6.99 -20.42 -31.56
CA MET A 19 6.44 -21.63 -30.92
C MET A 19 6.13 -21.33 -29.43
N ALA A 20 4.99 -21.83 -28.98
CA ALA A 20 4.37 -21.63 -27.74
C ALA A 20 5.16 -22.09 -26.50
N GLN A 21 5.22 -21.27 -25.48
CA GLN A 21 5.00 -21.61 -24.07
C GLN A 21 4.94 -20.30 -23.28
N GLY A 22 3.97 -20.17 -22.37
CA GLY A 22 3.63 -18.91 -21.72
C GLY A 22 4.75 -18.34 -20.87
N THR A 23 5.13 -17.12 -21.19
CA THR A 23 5.99 -16.27 -20.36
C THR A 23 5.34 -14.89 -20.25
N ASN A 24 5.12 -14.45 -19.03
CA ASN A 24 4.67 -13.10 -18.69
C ASN A 24 5.57 -12.05 -19.36
N LYS A 25 5.00 -11.27 -20.26
CA LYS A 25 5.66 -10.09 -20.82
C LYS A 25 5.24 -8.86 -20.03
N GLN A 26 6.11 -8.35 -19.17
CA GLN A 26 5.97 -7.00 -18.66
C GLN A 26 6.47 -5.99 -19.69
N GLY A 27 5.60 -5.06 -20.07
CA GLY A 27 5.94 -3.94 -20.93
C GLY A 27 6.77 -2.90 -20.15
N VAL A 28 7.92 -2.49 -20.69
CA VAL A 28 8.77 -1.46 -20.11
C VAL A 28 8.28 -0.09 -20.59
N SER A 29 7.67 0.72 -19.73
CA SER A 29 7.40 2.12 -19.99
C SER A 29 8.65 2.97 -19.69
N LYS A 30 9.05 3.85 -20.61
CA LYS A 30 10.10 4.84 -20.39
C LYS A 30 9.63 5.85 -19.33
N LYS A 31 10.28 5.92 -18.17
CA LYS A 31 10.09 7.01 -17.22
C LYS A 31 10.52 8.33 -17.87
N ARG A 32 9.58 9.28 -18.07
CA ARG A 32 9.90 10.69 -18.21
C ARG A 32 9.78 11.31 -16.83
N ASN A 33 10.87 11.93 -16.37
CA ASN A 33 10.81 12.82 -15.22
C ASN A 33 10.05 14.08 -15.64
N PHE A 34 8.86 14.27 -15.10
CA PHE A 34 8.14 15.54 -15.23
C PHE A 34 8.61 16.48 -14.12
N SER A 35 9.16 17.62 -14.51
CA SER A 35 9.32 18.73 -13.58
C SER A 35 7.95 19.37 -13.30
N ALA A 36 7.79 19.99 -12.12
CA ALA A 36 6.55 20.66 -11.71
C ALA A 36 6.08 21.78 -12.70
N SER A 37 6.85 22.09 -13.72
CA SER A 37 6.53 23.07 -14.79
C SER A 37 5.78 22.46 -15.99
N GLU A 38 5.55 21.14 -16.04
CA GLU A 38 4.87 20.47 -17.17
C GLU A 38 3.41 20.07 -16.91
N LEU A 39 2.74 20.73 -15.98
CA LEU A 39 1.28 20.78 -15.97
C LEU A 39 0.79 21.56 -17.19
N LYS A 40 0.87 20.94 -18.35
CA LYS A 40 0.27 21.51 -19.57
C LYS A 40 -1.23 21.52 -19.41
N THR A 41 -1.75 22.72 -19.27
CA THR A 41 -3.14 23.02 -19.57
C THR A 41 -3.44 22.55 -21.00
N THR A 42 -4.14 21.42 -21.17
CA THR A 42 -4.68 21.04 -22.47
C THR A 42 -5.84 21.97 -22.82
N SER A 43 -5.72 22.71 -23.89
CA SER A 43 -6.79 23.57 -24.38
C SER A 43 -7.84 22.74 -25.09
N ASN A 44 -9.04 22.61 -24.52
CA ASN A 44 -10.19 22.22 -25.32
C ASN A 44 -10.69 23.42 -26.09
N ASN A 45 -10.75 23.29 -27.42
CA ASN A 45 -11.14 24.37 -28.37
C ASN A 45 -12.66 24.57 -28.43
N ASN A 46 -13.33 24.76 -27.29
CA ASN A 46 -14.70 25.23 -27.25
C ASN A 46 -14.83 26.26 -26.12
N GLY A 47 -14.75 27.50 -26.43
CA GLY A 47 -15.08 28.77 -25.77
C GLY A 47 -15.55 28.85 -24.31
N GLY A 48 -15.30 27.83 -23.45
CA GLY A 48 -15.63 27.82 -22.03
C GLY A 48 -14.42 28.14 -21.18
N THR A 49 -14.65 28.76 -20.04
CA THR A 49 -13.62 29.10 -19.04
C THR A 49 -12.98 27.78 -18.54
N LYS A 50 -11.65 27.73 -18.61
CA LYS A 50 -10.90 26.49 -18.34
C LYS A 50 -10.60 26.41 -16.87
N TYR A 51 -11.16 25.38 -16.18
CA TYR A 51 -10.88 25.10 -14.78
C TYR A 51 -9.88 23.95 -14.63
N ASN A 52 -9.00 24.06 -13.65
CA ASN A 52 -8.28 22.94 -13.09
C ASN A 52 -9.18 22.29 -12.02
N ARG A 53 -9.71 21.10 -12.31
CA ARG A 53 -10.72 20.47 -11.47
C ARG A 53 -10.21 20.15 -10.06
N CYS A 54 -8.97 19.69 -9.93
CA CYS A 54 -8.39 19.30 -8.64
C CYS A 54 -6.92 19.74 -8.57
N GLY A 55 -6.59 20.40 -7.46
CA GLY A 55 -5.21 20.80 -7.12
C GLY A 55 -4.55 19.92 -6.06
N THR A 56 -5.14 18.77 -5.75
CA THR A 56 -4.64 17.85 -4.75
C THR A 56 -3.33 17.22 -5.20
N VAL A 57 -2.32 17.27 -4.33
CA VAL A 57 -1.01 16.66 -4.60
C VAL A 57 -1.06 15.19 -4.25
N LYS A 58 -0.71 14.34 -5.22
CA LYS A 58 -0.70 12.89 -5.04
C LYS A 58 0.30 12.44 -3.97
N PRO A 59 0.00 11.37 -3.21
CA PRO A 59 0.95 10.74 -2.31
C PRO A 59 2.16 10.14 -3.02
N SER A 60 3.23 9.89 -2.26
CA SER A 60 4.38 9.13 -2.76
C SER A 60 4.05 7.64 -2.88
N GLU A 61 4.76 6.93 -3.75
CA GLU A 61 4.65 5.46 -3.88
C GLU A 61 4.92 4.75 -2.53
N THR A 62 5.79 5.30 -1.69
CA THR A 62 6.06 4.76 -0.35
C THR A 62 4.84 4.89 0.57
N TRP A 63 4.13 6.02 0.51
CA TRP A 63 2.90 6.20 1.27
C TRP A 63 1.83 5.19 0.85
N ASP A 64 1.65 5.02 -0.47
CA ASP A 64 0.67 4.07 -0.98
C ASP A 64 0.99 2.63 -0.61
N ALA A 65 2.25 2.22 -0.69
CA ALA A 65 2.67 0.88 -0.29
C ALA A 65 2.36 0.60 1.19
N GLU A 66 2.62 1.57 2.07
CA GLU A 66 2.31 1.43 3.50
C GLU A 66 0.81 1.51 3.78
N PHE A 67 0.09 2.40 3.09
CA PHE A 67 -1.36 2.49 3.25
C PHE A 67 -2.08 1.23 2.72
N ASN A 68 -1.61 0.65 1.62
CA ASN A 68 -2.15 -0.60 1.11
C ASN A 68 -1.97 -1.78 2.07
N LYS A 69 -0.88 -1.84 2.83
CA LYS A 69 -0.76 -2.83 3.91
C LYS A 69 -1.86 -2.69 4.95
N GLN A 70 -2.25 -1.45 5.28
CA GLN A 70 -3.36 -1.20 6.20
C GLN A 70 -4.71 -1.57 5.57
N VAL A 71 -4.89 -1.32 4.27
CA VAL A 71 -6.11 -1.72 3.53
C VAL A 71 -6.25 -3.24 3.54
N GLU A 72 -5.19 -3.98 3.24
CA GLU A 72 -5.22 -5.45 3.28
C GLU A 72 -5.45 -6.00 4.70
N ALA A 73 -4.86 -5.37 5.72
CA ALA A 73 -5.13 -5.72 7.11
C ALA A 73 -6.60 -5.44 7.49
N TYR A 74 -7.18 -4.33 7.02
CA TYR A 74 -8.58 -4.00 7.21
C TYR A 74 -9.50 -5.02 6.52
N LYS A 75 -9.22 -5.36 5.25
CA LYS A 75 -9.96 -6.40 4.49
C LYS A 75 -9.94 -7.74 5.23
N LEU A 76 -8.79 -8.13 5.76
CA LEU A 76 -8.65 -9.38 6.52
C LEU A 76 -9.46 -9.34 7.83
N ALA A 77 -9.40 -8.25 8.58
CA ALA A 77 -10.13 -8.09 9.83
C ALA A 77 -11.65 -8.09 9.65
N HIS A 78 -12.14 -7.65 8.49
CA HIS A 78 -13.55 -7.53 8.16
C HIS A 78 -14.02 -8.50 7.05
N ALA A 79 -13.25 -9.58 6.81
CA ALA A 79 -13.50 -10.51 5.70
C ALA A 79 -14.92 -11.11 5.71
N ALA A 80 -15.46 -11.40 6.89
CA ALA A 80 -16.83 -11.94 7.01
C ALA A 80 -17.90 -10.92 6.62
N ASP A 81 -17.74 -9.65 6.99
CA ASP A 81 -18.68 -8.59 6.63
C ASP A 81 -18.60 -8.29 5.13
N ILE A 82 -17.39 -8.20 4.59
CA ILE A 82 -17.15 -7.99 3.16
C ILE A 82 -17.76 -9.14 2.33
N ALA A 83 -17.51 -10.38 2.72
CA ALA A 83 -18.10 -11.56 2.05
C ALA A 83 -19.63 -11.59 2.09
N ASN A 84 -20.26 -10.96 3.09
CA ASN A 84 -21.71 -10.80 3.19
C ASN A 84 -22.24 -9.52 2.50
N GLY A 85 -21.42 -8.84 1.70
CA GLY A 85 -21.78 -7.63 0.98
C GLY A 85 -21.82 -6.36 1.83
N LYS A 86 -21.32 -6.41 3.06
CA LYS A 86 -21.14 -5.25 3.93
C LYS A 86 -19.75 -4.64 3.70
N VAL A 87 -19.66 -3.74 2.75
CA VAL A 87 -18.39 -3.06 2.45
C VAL A 87 -18.00 -2.11 3.59
N ALA A 88 -18.98 -1.41 4.17
CA ALA A 88 -18.82 -0.58 5.34
C ALA A 88 -19.08 -1.42 6.61
N ALA A 89 -18.01 -1.98 7.18
CA ALA A 89 -18.10 -2.73 8.44
C ALA A 89 -18.50 -1.84 9.62
N THR A 90 -18.16 -0.53 9.56
CA THR A 90 -18.43 0.48 10.57
C THR A 90 -19.10 1.69 9.95
N SER A 91 -20.11 2.27 10.63
CA SER A 91 -20.68 3.56 10.25
C SER A 91 -19.95 4.68 10.96
N TYR A 92 -19.47 5.66 10.20
CA TYR A 92 -18.81 6.85 10.74
C TYR A 92 -19.65 8.09 10.48
N THR A 93 -19.76 8.95 11.50
CA THR A 93 -20.32 10.32 11.36
C THR A 93 -19.20 11.32 11.57
N ILE A 94 -18.99 12.21 10.62
CA ILE A 94 -17.86 13.17 10.62
C ILE A 94 -18.41 14.58 10.81
N PRO A 95 -18.07 15.28 11.91
CA PRO A 95 -18.41 16.69 12.11
C PRO A 95 -17.68 17.55 11.08
N ILE A 96 -18.43 18.30 10.29
CA ILE A 96 -17.90 19.22 9.28
C ILE A 96 -18.06 20.67 9.76
N ILE A 97 -17.05 21.47 9.48
CA ILE A 97 -17.07 22.92 9.64
C ILE A 97 -16.66 23.61 8.35
N TYR A 98 -17.48 24.51 7.85
CA TYR A 98 -17.22 25.35 6.68
C TYR A 98 -16.74 26.73 7.11
N HIS A 99 -15.48 27.04 6.88
CA HIS A 99 -14.89 28.36 7.05
C HIS A 99 -15.19 29.20 5.81
N VAL A 100 -16.17 30.07 5.90
CA VAL A 100 -16.60 30.97 4.81
C VAL A 100 -15.79 32.25 4.89
N ILE A 101 -14.82 32.37 3.97
CA ILE A 101 -13.88 33.50 3.94
C ILE A 101 -14.46 34.62 3.06
N HIS A 102 -14.73 35.77 3.64
CA HIS A 102 -15.39 36.89 2.97
C HIS A 102 -14.79 38.26 3.33
N GLY A 103 -15.09 39.32 2.54
CA GLY A 103 -14.55 40.67 2.74
C GLY A 103 -15.48 41.62 3.46
N GLY A 104 -16.51 41.09 4.16
CA GLY A 104 -17.53 41.93 4.86
C GLY A 104 -18.87 41.99 4.11
N GLN A 105 -19.06 41.24 3.05
CA GLN A 105 -20.34 41.10 2.34
C GLN A 105 -21.41 40.57 3.29
N ALA A 106 -22.67 41.02 3.13
CA ALA A 106 -23.80 40.46 3.86
C ALA A 106 -24.00 38.99 3.60
N VAL A 107 -24.48 38.24 4.56
CA VAL A 107 -24.82 36.81 4.39
C VAL A 107 -25.82 36.65 3.23
N GLY A 108 -25.54 35.72 2.34
CA GLY A 108 -26.26 35.48 1.09
C GLY A 108 -25.70 36.24 -0.10
N THR A 109 -24.75 37.18 0.10
CA THR A 109 -24.03 37.86 -0.96
C THR A 109 -22.67 37.25 -1.18
N TYR A 110 -22.39 36.79 -2.38
CA TYR A 110 -21.10 36.14 -2.74
C TYR A 110 -19.89 37.01 -2.38
N PRO A 111 -18.81 36.45 -1.81
CA PRO A 111 -18.57 35.05 -1.46
C PRO A 111 -19.13 34.63 -0.09
N ASN A 112 -19.82 35.49 0.66
CA ASN A 112 -20.45 35.19 1.94
C ASN A 112 -21.80 34.48 1.73
N ILE A 113 -21.78 33.27 1.14
CA ILE A 113 -22.97 32.54 0.71
C ILE A 113 -23.92 32.20 1.86
N ALA A 114 -25.21 32.01 1.53
CA ALA A 114 -26.26 31.67 2.49
C ALA A 114 -26.06 30.30 3.13
N ALA A 115 -26.47 30.15 4.40
CA ALA A 115 -26.45 28.88 5.12
C ALA A 115 -27.19 27.76 4.36
N GLY A 116 -28.32 28.07 3.70
CA GLY A 116 -29.08 27.10 2.88
C GLY A 116 -28.26 26.49 1.76
N GLN A 117 -27.38 27.28 1.10
CA GLN A 117 -26.45 26.77 0.10
C GLN A 117 -25.43 25.79 0.72
N ILE A 118 -24.85 26.15 1.86
CA ILE A 118 -23.86 25.32 2.57
C ILE A 118 -24.51 24.02 3.12
N ASN A 119 -25.72 24.13 3.67
CA ASN A 119 -26.49 22.97 4.15
C ASN A 119 -26.79 22.00 3.02
N SER A 120 -27.10 22.51 1.81
CA SER A 120 -27.32 21.67 0.64
C SER A 120 -26.08 20.85 0.27
N GLN A 121 -24.87 21.36 0.54
CA GLN A 121 -23.62 20.62 0.33
C GLN A 121 -23.50 19.41 1.26
N THR A 122 -23.80 19.56 2.53
CA THR A 122 -23.78 18.43 3.47
C THR A 122 -24.85 17.37 3.10
N THR A 123 -26.00 17.81 2.58
CA THR A 123 -27.02 16.90 2.03
C THR A 123 -26.49 16.11 0.84
N VAL A 124 -25.75 16.77 -0.09
CA VAL A 124 -25.10 16.08 -1.21
C VAL A 124 -24.07 15.07 -0.73
N LEU A 125 -23.17 15.45 0.15
CA LEU A 125 -22.16 14.54 0.71
C LEU A 125 -22.83 13.28 1.31
N ASN A 126 -23.86 13.45 2.10
CA ASN A 126 -24.56 12.32 2.72
C ASN A 126 -25.25 11.41 1.70
N ALA A 127 -25.80 11.99 0.64
CA ALA A 127 -26.42 11.24 -0.44
C ALA A 127 -25.38 10.46 -1.27
N ASP A 128 -24.25 11.08 -1.58
CA ASP A 128 -23.20 10.49 -2.41
C ASP A 128 -22.46 9.37 -1.69
N TYR A 129 -22.05 9.61 -0.44
CA TYR A 129 -21.40 8.59 0.39
C TYR A 129 -22.35 7.50 0.87
N GLY A 130 -23.64 7.76 0.88
CA GLY A 130 -24.71 6.81 1.20
C GLY A 130 -25.26 6.02 0.02
N ALA A 131 -24.72 6.19 -1.20
CA ALA A 131 -25.21 5.57 -2.44
C ALA A 131 -26.70 5.89 -2.76
N THR A 132 -27.18 7.09 -2.38
CA THR A 132 -28.55 7.56 -2.61
C THR A 132 -28.59 8.85 -3.42
N GLY A 133 -27.44 9.32 -3.90
CA GLY A 133 -27.28 10.55 -4.65
C GLY A 133 -27.92 10.52 -6.04
N ALA A 134 -28.05 11.70 -6.65
CA ALA A 134 -28.55 11.82 -8.01
C ALA A 134 -27.63 11.05 -8.98
N GLY A 135 -28.22 10.34 -9.94
CA GLY A 135 -27.49 9.52 -10.91
C GLY A 135 -27.34 8.06 -10.54
N VAL A 136 -27.46 7.66 -9.26
CA VAL A 136 -27.34 6.26 -8.84
C VAL A 136 -28.36 5.35 -9.54
N SER A 137 -29.62 5.77 -9.62
CA SER A 137 -30.66 5.02 -10.35
C SER A 137 -30.38 4.95 -11.86
N THR A 138 -29.84 6.00 -12.44
CA THR A 138 -29.44 6.02 -13.85
C THR A 138 -28.29 5.06 -14.10
N TYR A 139 -27.25 5.09 -13.27
CA TYR A 139 -26.13 4.13 -13.32
C TYR A 139 -26.61 2.70 -13.21
N THR A 140 -27.45 2.39 -12.21
CA THR A 140 -27.99 1.03 -11.99
C THR A 140 -28.82 0.53 -13.16
N ALA A 141 -29.44 1.43 -13.93
CA ALA A 141 -30.20 1.10 -15.12
C ALA A 141 -29.34 0.92 -16.39
N LEU A 142 -28.04 1.30 -16.35
CA LEU A 142 -27.12 1.03 -17.45
C LEU A 142 -26.88 -0.47 -17.58
N SER A 143 -26.74 -0.93 -18.81
CA SER A 143 -26.48 -2.35 -19.07
C SER A 143 -25.71 -2.52 -20.38
N SER A 144 -24.92 -3.58 -20.46
CA SER A 144 -24.28 -4.05 -21.67
C SER A 144 -24.50 -5.57 -21.77
N GLY A 145 -24.92 -6.05 -22.93
CA GLY A 145 -25.17 -7.51 -23.13
C GLY A 145 -26.19 -8.13 -22.18
N GLY A 146 -27.04 -7.32 -21.53
CA GLY A 146 -28.04 -7.82 -20.55
C GLY A 146 -27.53 -7.94 -19.12
N HIS A 147 -26.33 -7.46 -18.86
CA HIS A 147 -25.70 -7.44 -17.54
C HIS A 147 -25.59 -5.99 -17.01
N GLY A 148 -25.35 -5.83 -15.71
CA GLY A 148 -25.11 -4.54 -15.08
C GLY A 148 -23.83 -3.86 -15.56
N PRO A 149 -23.60 -2.57 -15.21
CA PRO A 149 -22.44 -1.83 -15.66
C PRO A 149 -21.12 -2.47 -15.17
N PHE A 150 -20.09 -2.46 -16.01
CA PHE A 150 -18.77 -3.03 -15.74
C PHE A 150 -18.79 -4.52 -15.38
N TYR A 151 -19.74 -5.27 -15.95
CA TYR A 151 -19.86 -6.70 -15.71
C TYR A 151 -18.67 -7.48 -16.25
N ASP A 152 -18.25 -7.21 -17.48
CA ASP A 152 -17.13 -7.92 -18.11
C ASP A 152 -15.82 -7.61 -17.39
N TYR A 153 -15.64 -6.38 -16.94
CA TYR A 153 -14.49 -5.98 -16.12
C TYR A 153 -14.50 -6.74 -14.78
N ALA A 154 -15.60 -6.71 -14.05
CA ALA A 154 -15.73 -7.39 -12.76
C ALA A 154 -15.46 -8.90 -12.85
N ASN A 155 -15.99 -9.56 -13.87
CA ASN A 155 -15.83 -11.00 -14.05
C ASN A 155 -14.49 -11.38 -14.70
N GLY A 156 -13.99 -10.58 -15.63
CA GLY A 156 -12.71 -10.81 -16.31
C GLY A 156 -11.50 -10.63 -15.40
N ASN A 157 -11.59 -9.77 -14.40
CA ASN A 157 -10.53 -9.56 -13.42
C ASN A 157 -10.61 -10.46 -12.19
N SER A 158 -11.59 -11.35 -12.13
CA SER A 158 -11.80 -12.23 -10.97
C SER A 158 -11.82 -11.46 -9.65
N LEU A 159 -12.52 -10.33 -9.63
CA LEU A 159 -12.63 -9.47 -8.45
C LEU A 159 -13.15 -10.26 -7.26
N PRO A 160 -12.66 -9.97 -6.04
CA PRO A 160 -13.14 -10.64 -4.84
C PRO A 160 -14.62 -10.32 -4.60
N ALA A 161 -15.34 -11.26 -3.99
CA ALA A 161 -16.70 -10.99 -3.54
C ALA A 161 -16.71 -9.76 -2.61
N PRO A 162 -17.71 -8.86 -2.70
CA PRO A 162 -18.99 -9.02 -3.41
C PRO A 162 -18.97 -8.48 -4.85
N ASP A 163 -17.87 -8.01 -5.39
CA ASP A 163 -17.83 -7.29 -6.66
C ASP A 163 -17.90 -8.22 -7.87
N ASN A 164 -17.32 -9.41 -7.77
CA ASN A 164 -17.46 -10.45 -8.78
C ASN A 164 -18.87 -11.05 -8.74
N THR A 165 -19.81 -10.33 -9.32
CA THR A 165 -21.24 -10.73 -9.36
C THR A 165 -21.79 -10.56 -10.77
N THR A 166 -22.87 -11.28 -11.06
CA THR A 166 -23.65 -11.12 -12.31
C THR A 166 -24.25 -9.71 -12.49
N ALA A 167 -24.13 -8.84 -11.51
CA ALA A 167 -24.68 -7.48 -11.53
C ALA A 167 -23.63 -6.40 -11.92
N GLY A 168 -22.35 -6.77 -12.13
CA GLY A 168 -21.26 -5.83 -12.40
C GLY A 168 -20.80 -5.06 -11.16
N VAL A 169 -20.07 -3.94 -11.36
CA VAL A 169 -19.57 -3.10 -10.27
C VAL A 169 -20.72 -2.28 -9.67
N LYS A 170 -20.83 -2.29 -8.35
CA LYS A 170 -21.93 -1.64 -7.62
C LYS A 170 -21.53 -0.26 -7.12
N VAL A 171 -22.52 0.62 -6.98
CA VAL A 171 -22.38 1.87 -6.22
C VAL A 171 -22.29 1.52 -4.73
N ALA A 172 -21.20 1.89 -4.10
CA ALA A 172 -20.95 1.57 -2.70
C ALA A 172 -21.64 2.55 -1.75
N ASN A 173 -22.34 2.00 -0.75
CA ASN A 173 -22.62 2.74 0.47
C ASN A 173 -21.37 2.71 1.34
N CYS A 174 -20.69 3.86 1.45
CA CYS A 174 -19.40 3.95 2.16
C CYS A 174 -19.52 3.87 3.68
N GLY A 175 -20.76 3.90 4.25
CA GLY A 175 -20.98 3.93 5.68
C GLY A 175 -20.49 5.22 6.34
N ILE A 176 -20.40 6.31 5.58
CA ILE A 176 -19.89 7.61 6.03
C ILE A 176 -21.02 8.63 5.91
N THR A 177 -21.24 9.38 7.00
CA THR A 177 -22.15 10.51 7.05
C THR A 177 -21.42 11.74 7.57
N PHE A 178 -21.89 12.91 7.18
CA PHE A 178 -21.37 14.19 7.63
C PHE A 178 -22.44 14.91 8.42
N CYS A 179 -22.09 15.49 9.56
CA CYS A 179 -22.99 16.29 10.36
C CYS A 179 -22.45 17.71 10.51
N MET A 180 -23.32 18.70 10.45
CA MET A 180 -22.97 20.09 10.72
C MET A 180 -22.63 20.22 12.20
N ALA A 181 -21.38 20.65 12.51
CA ALA A 181 -20.96 20.87 13.89
C ALA A 181 -21.85 21.91 14.57
N THR A 182 -22.36 21.62 15.75
CA THR A 182 -23.22 22.56 16.53
C THR A 182 -22.45 23.29 17.61
N LYS A 183 -21.19 22.90 17.85
CA LYS A 183 -20.31 23.50 18.85
C LYS A 183 -18.97 23.87 18.27
N ASP A 184 -18.41 24.98 18.72
CA ASP A 184 -17.05 25.41 18.42
C ASP A 184 -16.02 24.61 19.27
N PRO A 185 -14.68 24.77 18.99
CA PRO A 185 -13.63 24.10 19.76
C PRO A 185 -13.63 24.40 21.27
N SER A 186 -14.24 25.51 21.71
CA SER A 186 -14.40 25.89 23.13
C SER A 186 -15.67 25.29 23.74
N GLY A 187 -16.50 24.58 22.97
CA GLY A 187 -17.76 23.97 23.42
C GLY A 187 -18.97 24.91 23.36
N ASN A 188 -18.83 26.15 22.86
CA ASN A 188 -19.96 27.07 22.71
C ASN A 188 -20.86 26.63 21.54
N THR A 189 -22.17 26.84 21.69
CA THR A 189 -23.13 26.54 20.63
C THR A 189 -23.00 27.55 19.48
N LEU A 190 -22.88 27.04 18.26
CA LEU A 190 -22.85 27.86 17.07
C LEU A 190 -24.24 28.42 16.73
N THR A 191 -24.29 29.68 16.33
CA THR A 191 -25.53 30.31 15.84
C THR A 191 -25.93 29.79 14.46
N GLU A 192 -24.93 29.43 13.63
CA GLU A 192 -25.10 28.75 12.36
C GLU A 192 -24.35 27.41 12.43
N PRO A 193 -25.04 26.28 12.67
CA PRO A 193 -24.40 24.98 12.75
C PRO A 193 -23.51 24.68 11.53
N GLY A 194 -22.28 24.25 11.79
CA GLY A 194 -21.30 23.90 10.78
C GLY A 194 -20.73 25.04 9.97
N ILE A 195 -20.96 26.30 10.36
CA ILE A 195 -20.52 27.46 9.59
C ILE A 195 -19.72 28.41 10.50
N ASP A 196 -18.49 28.70 10.08
CA ASP A 196 -17.60 29.70 10.66
C ASP A 196 -17.35 30.82 9.61
N ARG A 197 -17.89 32.04 9.87
CA ARG A 197 -17.76 33.16 8.92
C ARG A 197 -16.58 34.03 9.30
N VAL A 198 -15.57 34.04 8.42
CA VAL A 198 -14.31 34.73 8.65
C VAL A 198 -14.16 35.93 7.71
N ASN A 199 -14.20 37.11 8.25
CA ASN A 199 -13.97 38.34 7.48
C ASN A 199 -12.45 38.60 7.38
N TYR A 200 -11.85 38.37 6.19
CA TYR A 200 -10.42 38.58 5.95
C TYR A 200 -10.01 40.05 6.13
N THR A 201 -10.91 41.01 5.89
CA THR A 201 -10.61 42.44 6.10
C THR A 201 -10.40 42.75 7.58
N THR A 202 -11.22 42.18 8.46
CA THR A 202 -11.05 42.39 9.92
C THR A 202 -9.84 41.63 10.48
N LYS A 203 -9.41 40.58 9.79
CA LYS A 203 -8.17 39.86 10.10
C LYS A 203 -6.91 40.58 9.59
N GLY A 204 -7.05 41.65 8.80
CA GLY A 204 -5.91 42.29 8.14
C GLY A 204 -5.29 41.47 7.02
N TRP A 205 -6.00 40.49 6.49
CA TRP A 205 -5.53 39.59 5.43
C TRP A 205 -5.85 40.19 4.05
N ALA A 206 -5.06 39.83 3.07
CA ALA A 206 -5.32 40.21 1.69
C ALA A 206 -6.58 39.52 1.13
N ASN A 207 -7.22 40.14 0.16
CA ASN A 207 -8.31 39.49 -0.56
C ASN A 207 -7.81 38.29 -1.38
N PRO A 208 -8.32 37.07 -1.18
CA PRO A 208 -7.93 35.90 -1.96
C PRO A 208 -8.10 36.09 -3.47
N ASN A 209 -9.06 36.89 -3.91
CA ASN A 209 -9.30 37.23 -5.31
C ASN A 209 -8.36 38.34 -5.85
N SER A 210 -7.33 38.73 -5.14
CA SER A 210 -6.42 39.77 -5.62
C SER A 210 -5.49 39.27 -6.75
N THR A 211 -4.97 40.20 -7.55
CA THR A 211 -4.00 39.88 -8.59
C THR A 211 -2.66 39.36 -8.08
N ALA A 212 -2.38 39.52 -6.80
CA ALA A 212 -1.21 38.93 -6.14
C ALA A 212 -1.26 37.39 -6.12
N TYR A 213 -2.46 36.81 -6.21
CA TYR A 213 -2.71 35.35 -6.15
C TYR A 213 -3.36 34.87 -7.46
N ASN A 214 -2.76 35.24 -8.59
CA ASN A 214 -3.30 34.95 -9.91
C ASN A 214 -2.77 33.68 -10.58
N SER A 215 -2.11 32.84 -9.83
CA SER A 215 -1.69 31.49 -10.25
C SER A 215 -2.03 30.47 -9.17
N THR A 216 -2.22 29.21 -9.56
CA THR A 216 -2.52 28.11 -8.63
C THR A 216 -1.49 28.05 -7.50
N SER A 217 -0.19 28.14 -7.80
CA SER A 217 0.88 28.05 -6.81
C SER A 217 0.87 29.22 -5.81
N THR A 218 0.73 30.47 -6.27
CA THR A 218 0.70 31.63 -5.37
C THR A 218 -0.58 31.63 -4.51
N PHE A 219 -1.68 31.20 -5.11
CA PHE A 219 -2.96 31.09 -4.43
C PHE A 219 -2.93 30.00 -3.35
N GLN A 220 -2.55 28.77 -3.67
CA GLN A 220 -2.43 27.68 -2.68
C GLN A 220 -1.45 28.05 -1.56
N SER A 221 -0.31 28.67 -1.88
CA SER A 221 0.64 29.13 -0.86
C SER A 221 0.02 30.14 0.11
N TYR A 222 -0.86 31.03 -0.38
CA TYR A 222 -1.57 31.97 0.47
C TYR A 222 -2.64 31.27 1.32
N ILE A 223 -3.43 30.37 0.75
CA ILE A 223 -4.44 29.60 1.49
C ILE A 223 -3.78 28.76 2.59
N ASP A 224 -2.74 28.01 2.26
CA ASP A 224 -2.08 27.10 3.20
C ASP A 224 -1.16 27.80 4.20
N GLY A 225 -0.60 28.97 3.84
CA GLY A 225 0.30 29.73 4.69
C GLY A 225 -0.40 30.79 5.56
N THR A 226 -1.62 31.21 5.23
CA THR A 226 -2.32 32.30 5.94
C THR A 226 -3.73 31.93 6.34
N ILE A 227 -4.58 31.55 5.40
CA ILE A 227 -6.01 31.35 5.66
C ILE A 227 -6.24 30.12 6.53
N LYS A 228 -5.73 28.96 6.13
CA LYS A 228 -5.90 27.72 6.89
C LYS A 228 -5.31 27.83 8.30
N PRO A 229 -4.02 28.20 8.50
CA PRO A 229 -3.46 28.32 9.84
C PRO A 229 -4.18 29.32 10.75
N GLY A 230 -4.77 30.37 10.16
CA GLY A 230 -5.48 31.40 10.90
C GLY A 230 -6.93 31.10 11.27
N THR A 231 -7.47 29.97 10.78
CA THR A 231 -8.90 29.61 10.95
C THR A 231 -9.15 28.15 11.29
N ILE A 232 -8.19 27.26 11.07
CA ILE A 232 -8.39 25.82 11.30
C ILE A 232 -8.87 25.52 12.72
N TRP A 233 -9.91 24.70 12.82
CA TRP A 233 -10.30 24.06 14.07
C TRP A 233 -9.55 22.74 14.23
N ASP A 234 -9.41 22.24 15.45
CA ASP A 234 -8.68 21.01 15.76
C ASP A 234 -9.03 19.87 14.78
N PRO A 235 -8.13 19.48 13.87
CA PRO A 235 -8.43 18.50 12.83
C PRO A 235 -8.59 17.07 13.38
N THR A 236 -8.26 16.85 14.66
CA THR A 236 -8.59 15.60 15.35
C THR A 236 -10.02 15.56 15.86
N LYS A 237 -10.79 16.65 15.68
CA LYS A 237 -12.17 16.77 16.13
C LYS A 237 -13.14 17.22 15.06
N TYR A 238 -12.66 17.91 14.02
CA TYR A 238 -13.49 18.48 12.97
C TYR A 238 -12.88 18.23 11.60
N PHE A 239 -13.71 17.96 10.61
CA PHE A 239 -13.33 18.05 9.19
C PHE A 239 -13.44 19.52 8.75
N ASN A 240 -12.32 20.16 8.49
CA ASN A 240 -12.23 21.55 8.09
C ASN A 240 -12.39 21.71 6.59
N VAL A 241 -13.30 22.59 6.18
CA VAL A 241 -13.58 22.93 4.79
C VAL A 241 -13.51 24.44 4.63
N TRP A 242 -12.68 24.94 3.71
CA TRP A 242 -12.54 26.36 3.45
C TRP A 242 -13.23 26.74 2.12
N LEU A 243 -14.04 27.79 2.17
CA LEU A 243 -14.73 28.35 1.04
C LEU A 243 -14.21 29.78 0.83
N THR A 244 -13.54 30.03 -0.29
CA THR A 244 -13.07 31.38 -0.64
C THR A 244 -13.48 31.76 -2.08
N ASP A 245 -13.48 33.03 -2.38
CA ASP A 245 -13.37 33.47 -3.77
C ASP A 245 -11.93 33.27 -4.26
N GLU A 246 -11.73 33.24 -5.56
CA GLU A 246 -10.42 33.18 -6.20
C GLU A 246 -10.31 34.15 -7.38
N ASN A 247 -9.08 34.50 -7.77
CA ASN A 247 -8.85 35.21 -8.99
C ASN A 247 -9.17 34.31 -10.20
N THR A 248 -9.88 34.84 -11.18
CA THR A 248 -10.32 34.08 -12.37
C THR A 248 -9.18 33.46 -13.16
N SER A 249 -7.94 33.91 -12.97
CA SER A 249 -6.74 33.33 -13.60
C SER A 249 -6.26 32.07 -12.89
N VAL A 250 -6.71 31.80 -11.66
CA VAL A 250 -6.38 30.58 -10.90
C VAL A 250 -7.13 29.40 -11.49
N GLY A 251 -8.44 29.51 -11.63
CA GLY A 251 -9.32 28.50 -12.22
C GLY A 251 -9.27 27.16 -11.53
N LEU A 252 -9.10 27.14 -10.22
CA LEU A 252 -9.02 25.91 -9.40
C LEU A 252 -10.35 25.67 -8.70
N LEU A 253 -10.95 24.49 -8.86
CA LEU A 253 -12.23 24.19 -8.20
C LEU A 253 -12.07 23.75 -6.75
N GLY A 254 -11.04 22.95 -6.45
CA GLY A 254 -10.76 22.46 -5.10
C GLY A 254 -9.42 21.77 -4.96
N TYR A 255 -9.01 21.54 -3.73
CA TYR A 255 -7.92 20.65 -3.39
C TYR A 255 -8.02 20.19 -1.94
N SER A 256 -7.41 19.04 -1.65
CA SER A 256 -7.48 18.35 -0.39
C SER A 256 -6.10 17.98 0.15
N THR A 257 -6.06 17.65 1.43
CA THR A 257 -4.91 16.99 2.06
C THR A 257 -5.18 15.50 2.22
N PHE A 258 -4.22 14.66 1.84
CA PHE A 258 -4.27 13.23 2.12
C PHE A 258 -4.09 12.95 3.63
N PRO A 259 -4.49 11.76 4.14
CA PRO A 259 -4.28 11.39 5.54
C PRO A 259 -2.79 11.39 5.90
N ALA A 260 -2.35 12.35 6.70
CA ALA A 260 -0.93 12.58 6.99
C ALA A 260 -0.35 11.74 8.12
N SER A 261 -1.18 11.34 9.08
CA SER A 261 -0.70 10.71 10.32
C SER A 261 -1.25 9.30 10.50
N SER A 262 -1.06 8.47 9.48
CA SER A 262 -1.42 7.04 9.54
C SER A 262 -0.37 6.17 10.25
N GLY A 263 0.65 6.76 10.89
CA GLY A 263 1.83 6.04 11.36
C GLY A 263 2.80 5.67 10.24
N ASN A 264 2.53 6.07 8.99
CA ASN A 264 3.34 5.78 7.83
C ASN A 264 4.53 6.73 7.76
N THR A 265 5.71 6.18 7.53
CA THR A 265 6.92 6.95 7.23
C THR A 265 6.92 7.33 5.74
N GLY A 266 7.39 8.54 5.41
CA GLY A 266 7.54 8.98 4.02
C GLY A 266 6.50 9.96 3.52
N LEU A 267 5.58 10.42 4.36
CA LEU A 267 4.71 11.55 4.05
C LEU A 267 5.49 12.86 4.25
N SER A 268 5.97 13.44 3.15
CA SER A 268 6.48 14.82 3.15
C SER A 268 5.36 15.79 2.76
N ALA A 269 5.46 17.06 3.21
CA ALA A 269 4.51 18.11 2.78
C ALA A 269 4.23 18.03 1.26
N PRO A 270 2.98 18.21 0.80
CA PRO A 270 1.94 19.03 1.39
C PRO A 270 0.77 18.26 2.04
N TYR A 271 1.06 17.22 2.77
CA TYR A 271 0.01 16.48 3.47
C TYR A 271 -0.48 17.28 4.68
N GLY A 272 -1.75 17.04 5.08
CA GLY A 272 -2.38 17.78 6.15
C GLY A 272 -1.59 17.73 7.46
N THR A 273 -1.29 18.90 7.97
CA THR A 273 -0.71 19.09 9.31
C THR A 273 -1.80 19.57 10.25
N THR A 274 -1.49 19.69 11.51
CA THR A 274 -2.42 20.29 12.50
C THR A 274 -2.86 21.72 12.16
N THR A 275 -2.21 22.37 11.20
CA THR A 275 -2.51 23.73 10.74
C THR A 275 -3.07 23.83 9.33
N THR A 276 -3.11 22.74 8.55
CA THR A 276 -3.52 22.78 7.15
C THR A 276 -4.44 21.65 6.73
N ASP A 277 -4.75 20.69 7.61
CA ASP A 277 -5.53 19.50 7.26
C ASP A 277 -6.99 19.84 6.95
N GLY A 278 -7.46 19.35 5.80
CA GLY A 278 -8.81 19.53 5.28
C GLY A 278 -8.84 19.88 3.80
N CYS A 279 -9.98 20.41 3.34
CA CYS A 279 -10.22 20.69 1.94
C CYS A 279 -10.51 22.18 1.69
N TRP A 280 -9.96 22.71 0.61
CA TRP A 280 -10.29 24.05 0.13
C TRP A 280 -11.11 23.97 -1.16
N PHE A 281 -12.07 24.90 -1.32
CA PHE A 281 -12.93 24.99 -2.49
C PHE A 281 -13.19 26.43 -2.92
N TRP A 282 -13.32 26.61 -4.21
CA TRP A 282 -13.95 27.83 -4.75
C TRP A 282 -15.41 27.88 -4.28
N THR A 283 -15.82 29.00 -3.71
CA THR A 283 -17.16 29.13 -3.08
C THR A 283 -18.31 28.78 -4.03
N LYS A 284 -18.16 29.01 -5.35
CA LYS A 284 -19.20 28.72 -6.35
C LYS A 284 -19.44 27.22 -6.62
N VAL A 285 -18.57 26.34 -6.18
CA VAL A 285 -18.79 24.89 -6.34
C VAL A 285 -19.44 24.27 -5.09
N CYS A 286 -19.69 25.06 -4.04
CA CYS A 286 -20.31 24.62 -2.82
C CYS A 286 -21.84 24.59 -2.96
N GLY A 287 -22.43 23.45 -2.62
CA GLY A 287 -23.86 23.21 -2.57
C GLY A 287 -24.46 22.75 -3.87
N SER A 288 -25.74 22.44 -3.81
CA SER A 288 -26.52 21.95 -4.95
C SER A 288 -27.59 22.96 -5.36
N LYS A 289 -27.53 23.43 -6.59
CA LYS A 289 -28.55 24.30 -7.20
C LYS A 289 -29.91 23.62 -7.27
N THR A 290 -29.95 22.29 -7.32
CA THR A 290 -31.21 21.56 -7.29
C THR A 290 -31.88 21.61 -5.92
N ILE A 291 -31.07 21.59 -4.83
CA ILE A 291 -31.57 21.62 -3.47
C ILE A 291 -31.79 23.07 -2.98
N TYR A 292 -30.91 23.97 -3.36
CA TYR A 292 -30.99 25.41 -2.99
C TYR A 292 -30.84 26.30 -4.22
N PRO A 293 -31.90 26.48 -5.02
CA PRO A 293 -31.85 27.19 -6.32
C PRO A 293 -31.44 28.66 -6.27
N SER A 294 -31.65 29.34 -5.13
CA SER A 294 -31.33 30.76 -4.96
C SER A 294 -29.85 31.06 -4.61
N GLY A 295 -28.99 30.02 -4.56
CA GLY A 295 -27.57 30.18 -4.31
C GLY A 295 -26.79 30.74 -5.51
N THR A 296 -25.50 31.03 -5.29
CA THR A 296 -24.56 31.46 -6.34
C THR A 296 -23.65 30.30 -6.70
N TYR A 297 -23.75 29.85 -7.95
CA TYR A 297 -23.07 28.63 -8.42
C TYR A 297 -22.28 28.89 -9.70
N ASP A 298 -21.32 28.02 -9.97
CA ASP A 298 -20.73 27.87 -11.29
C ASP A 298 -21.76 27.27 -12.28
N ALA A 299 -21.52 27.45 -13.57
CA ALA A 299 -22.45 27.02 -14.62
C ALA A 299 -22.42 25.49 -14.83
N THR A 300 -21.28 24.84 -14.56
CA THR A 300 -21.02 23.40 -14.81
C THR A 300 -20.96 22.61 -13.52
N TYR A 301 -20.28 23.16 -12.50
CA TYR A 301 -19.99 22.49 -11.21
C TYR A 301 -20.92 23.03 -10.12
N TYR A 302 -22.21 22.74 -10.22
CA TYR A 302 -23.28 23.31 -9.40
C TYR A 302 -24.07 22.29 -8.58
N LEU A 303 -23.66 21.03 -8.56
CA LEU A 303 -24.36 19.98 -7.79
C LEU A 303 -23.58 19.50 -6.57
N GLY A 304 -22.43 20.14 -6.27
CA GLY A 304 -21.62 19.88 -5.08
C GLY A 304 -20.66 18.70 -5.22
N ARG A 305 -20.46 18.16 -6.42
CA ARG A 305 -19.63 16.96 -6.64
C ARG A 305 -18.13 17.22 -6.55
N THR A 306 -17.69 18.46 -6.72
CA THR A 306 -16.31 18.85 -6.44
C THR A 306 -15.96 18.59 -4.96
N ILE A 307 -16.86 18.93 -4.02
CA ILE A 307 -16.62 18.68 -2.60
C ILE A 307 -16.66 17.18 -2.29
N THR A 308 -17.54 16.41 -2.94
CA THR A 308 -17.55 14.94 -2.84
C THR A 308 -16.21 14.34 -3.30
N HIS A 309 -15.66 14.80 -4.44
CA HIS A 309 -14.37 14.40 -5.00
C HIS A 309 -13.22 14.65 -4.03
N GLU A 310 -13.06 15.91 -3.60
CA GLU A 310 -11.95 16.27 -2.71
C GLU A 310 -12.06 15.63 -1.32
N SER A 311 -13.28 15.39 -0.83
CA SER A 311 -13.49 14.60 0.38
C SER A 311 -13.05 13.14 0.20
N GLY A 312 -13.10 12.60 -1.01
CA GLY A 312 -12.51 11.31 -1.36
C GLY A 312 -10.98 11.30 -1.16
N HIS A 313 -10.28 12.32 -1.62
CA HIS A 313 -8.84 12.49 -1.37
C HIS A 313 -8.54 12.67 0.13
N TYR A 314 -9.34 13.48 0.82
CA TYR A 314 -9.24 13.63 2.27
C TYR A 314 -9.33 12.28 2.99
N LEU A 315 -10.11 11.35 2.46
CA LEU A 315 -10.26 9.99 2.99
C LEU A 315 -9.29 8.96 2.36
N GLY A 316 -8.33 9.39 1.55
CA GLY A 316 -7.24 8.55 1.04
C GLY A 316 -7.42 7.94 -0.34
N LEU A 317 -8.41 8.41 -1.13
CA LEU A 317 -8.60 7.94 -2.50
C LEU A 317 -7.68 8.67 -3.48
N ARG A 318 -7.21 7.97 -4.50
CA ARG A 318 -6.58 8.54 -5.69
C ARG A 318 -7.60 8.76 -6.79
N HIS A 319 -7.20 9.49 -7.83
CA HIS A 319 -7.96 9.55 -9.07
C HIS A 319 -8.01 8.17 -9.74
N THR A 320 -9.06 7.89 -10.50
CA THR A 320 -9.25 6.60 -11.18
C THR A 320 -8.12 6.23 -12.15
N TRP A 321 -7.44 7.21 -12.76
CA TRP A 321 -6.24 6.98 -13.59
C TRP A 321 -4.92 6.91 -12.78
N GLY A 322 -4.97 6.87 -11.44
CA GLY A 322 -3.80 6.73 -10.56
C GLY A 322 -2.81 7.88 -10.63
N ASP A 323 -3.21 9.07 -11.13
CA ASP A 323 -2.36 10.25 -11.35
C ASP A 323 -1.22 10.02 -12.35
N GLY A 324 -1.43 9.10 -13.31
CA GLY A 324 -0.54 8.78 -14.41
C GLY A 324 -1.31 8.04 -15.50
N ALA A 325 -0.70 7.81 -16.65
CA ALA A 325 -1.36 7.03 -17.70
C ALA A 325 -1.40 5.55 -17.32
N CYS A 326 -2.60 5.00 -17.16
CA CYS A 326 -2.83 3.58 -16.84
C CYS A 326 -2.13 3.11 -15.54
N VAL A 327 -2.03 3.97 -14.56
CA VAL A 327 -1.47 3.67 -13.25
C VAL A 327 -2.62 3.27 -12.32
N THR A 328 -2.36 2.35 -11.40
CA THR A 328 -3.37 1.92 -10.43
C THR A 328 -3.74 3.03 -9.45
N ASP A 329 -5.03 3.16 -9.15
CA ASP A 329 -5.55 3.94 -8.02
C ASP A 329 -5.63 3.11 -6.72
N TYR A 330 -5.13 1.87 -6.76
CA TYR A 330 -5.16 0.86 -5.69
C TYR A 330 -6.57 0.38 -5.30
N CYS A 331 -7.53 0.49 -6.23
CA CYS A 331 -8.86 -0.11 -6.13
C CYS A 331 -9.03 -1.08 -7.31
N ASN A 332 -9.30 -2.34 -7.03
CA ASN A 332 -9.34 -3.37 -8.07
C ASN A 332 -10.65 -3.34 -8.88
N ASP A 333 -11.67 -2.67 -8.35
CA ASP A 333 -13.00 -2.55 -8.96
C ASP A 333 -13.19 -1.22 -9.73
N THR A 334 -12.10 -0.47 -9.95
CA THR A 334 -12.03 0.68 -10.85
C THR A 334 -11.22 0.31 -12.09
N PRO A 335 -11.77 0.32 -13.30
CA PRO A 335 -11.01 0.10 -14.52
C PRO A 335 -9.89 1.13 -14.67
N PRO A 336 -8.67 0.73 -15.07
CA PRO A 336 -7.57 1.68 -15.27
C PRO A 336 -7.87 2.63 -16.42
N GLU A 337 -7.51 3.89 -16.24
CA GLU A 337 -7.74 4.96 -17.20
C GLU A 337 -6.43 5.58 -17.69
N GLY A 338 -6.39 5.99 -18.95
CA GLY A 338 -5.21 6.61 -19.55
C GLY A 338 -4.96 8.04 -19.10
N ALA A 339 -6.00 8.73 -18.69
CA ALA A 339 -6.00 10.11 -18.20
C ALA A 339 -7.36 10.45 -17.61
N ALA A 340 -7.46 11.62 -16.95
CA ALA A 340 -8.72 12.18 -16.50
C ALA A 340 -9.76 12.29 -17.64
N THR A 341 -10.99 11.92 -17.36
CA THR A 341 -12.11 12.01 -18.30
C THR A 341 -13.00 13.19 -17.99
N TYR A 342 -13.09 14.13 -18.93
CA TYR A 342 -13.95 15.31 -18.83
C TYR A 342 -15.28 15.04 -19.54
N TYR A 343 -16.10 14.11 -18.99
CA TYR A 343 -17.40 13.78 -19.58
C TYR A 343 -18.45 14.83 -19.21
N GLY A 344 -19.16 15.36 -20.22
CA GLY A 344 -20.25 16.32 -20.03
C GLY A 344 -20.33 17.41 -21.10
N SER A 345 -20.81 18.58 -20.70
CA SER A 345 -21.11 19.71 -21.61
C SER A 345 -19.87 20.24 -22.34
N GLY A 346 -18.69 20.20 -21.70
CA GLY A 346 -17.40 20.60 -22.29
C GLY A 346 -16.93 19.70 -23.44
N THR A 347 -17.43 18.47 -23.53
CA THR A 347 -17.11 17.48 -24.56
C THR A 347 -18.25 17.23 -25.53
N GLY A 348 -19.35 17.97 -25.39
CA GLY A 348 -20.55 17.82 -26.23
C GLY A 348 -21.46 16.65 -25.81
N ASN A 349 -21.19 15.99 -24.71
CA ASN A 349 -22.04 14.94 -24.17
C ASN A 349 -23.17 15.56 -23.35
N SER A 350 -24.41 15.25 -23.70
CA SER A 350 -25.62 15.77 -23.03
C SER A 350 -26.50 14.67 -22.42
N SER A 351 -26.04 13.41 -22.45
CA SER A 351 -26.76 12.25 -21.91
C SER A 351 -25.78 11.22 -21.40
N TRP A 352 -26.24 10.33 -20.51
CA TRP A 352 -25.45 9.18 -20.05
C TRP A 352 -25.21 8.20 -21.21
N VAL A 353 -23.96 7.83 -21.43
CA VAL A 353 -23.54 6.84 -22.45
C VAL A 353 -22.78 5.72 -21.74
N TYR A 354 -23.16 4.47 -22.03
CA TYR A 354 -22.46 3.31 -21.53
C TYR A 354 -22.49 2.17 -22.57
N PRO A 355 -21.40 1.49 -22.84
CA PRO A 355 -20.02 1.81 -22.39
C PRO A 355 -19.48 3.09 -23.05
N TYR A 356 -18.55 3.78 -22.38
CA TYR A 356 -17.86 4.95 -22.89
C TYR A 356 -16.38 4.66 -23.13
N THR A 357 -15.97 4.67 -24.40
CA THR A 357 -14.65 4.20 -24.82
C THR A 357 -13.76 5.30 -25.44
N ALA A 358 -14.24 6.53 -25.54
CA ALA A 358 -13.67 7.58 -26.40
C ALA A 358 -12.26 8.08 -26.01
N SER A 359 -11.73 7.76 -24.82
CA SER A 359 -10.41 8.23 -24.37
C SER A 359 -9.54 7.13 -23.77
N ASN A 360 -9.94 5.88 -23.94
CA ASN A 360 -9.22 4.80 -23.30
C ASN A 360 -7.97 4.40 -24.09
N THR A 361 -6.80 4.77 -23.56
CA THR A 361 -5.48 4.44 -24.12
C THR A 361 -4.77 3.31 -23.37
N CYS A 362 -5.42 2.71 -22.37
CA CYS A 362 -4.86 1.61 -21.61
C CYS A 362 -5.01 0.30 -22.38
N SER A 363 -4.16 0.08 -23.40
CA SER A 363 -4.05 -1.19 -24.13
C SER A 363 -2.85 -1.97 -23.63
N GLY A 364 -3.03 -3.22 -23.26
CA GLY A 364 -1.93 -4.10 -22.85
C GLY A 364 -2.40 -5.41 -22.25
N SER A 365 -1.70 -6.49 -22.60
CA SER A 365 -1.90 -7.82 -22.07
C SER A 365 -1.60 -7.87 -20.56
N GLY A 366 -2.61 -7.82 -19.75
CA GLY A 366 -2.53 -7.94 -18.31
C GLY A 366 -3.93 -7.80 -17.73
N ALA A 367 -4.10 -8.05 -16.45
CA ALA A 367 -5.37 -7.96 -15.70
C ALA A 367 -6.06 -6.57 -15.76
N TYR A 368 -5.58 -5.67 -16.60
CA TYR A 368 -6.03 -4.29 -16.75
C TYR A 368 -6.42 -4.00 -18.19
N ASN A 369 -7.22 -4.86 -18.78
CA ASN A 369 -7.67 -4.64 -20.14
C ASN A 369 -9.03 -3.93 -20.13
N SER A 370 -9.04 -2.63 -20.42
CA SER A 370 -10.24 -1.88 -20.75
C SER A 370 -10.93 -2.37 -22.03
N ASP A 371 -10.28 -3.30 -22.76
CA ASP A 371 -10.83 -3.96 -23.95
C ASP A 371 -11.91 -5.00 -23.63
N LEU A 372 -12.27 -5.19 -22.35
CA LEU A 372 -13.42 -6.02 -21.97
C LEU A 372 -14.77 -5.41 -22.36
N GLY A 373 -14.77 -4.26 -23.06
CA GLY A 373 -15.99 -3.67 -23.63
C GLY A 373 -16.76 -2.71 -22.72
N ASP A 374 -16.40 -2.62 -21.44
CA ASP A 374 -17.10 -1.80 -20.44
C ASP A 374 -16.67 -0.31 -20.45
N GLY A 375 -15.50 0.00 -21.02
CA GLY A 375 -15.02 1.37 -21.16
C GLY A 375 -14.55 2.02 -19.86
N ILE A 376 -14.60 3.35 -19.81
CA ILE A 376 -14.12 4.21 -18.72
C ILE A 376 -15.23 4.43 -17.68
N MET A 377 -14.85 4.42 -16.38
CA MET A 377 -15.75 4.69 -15.26
C MET A 377 -15.91 6.19 -14.98
N TYR A 378 -16.21 6.99 -16.03
CA TYR A 378 -16.33 8.45 -15.98
C TYR A 378 -17.36 8.96 -14.95
N MET A 379 -18.28 8.11 -14.48
CA MET A 379 -19.27 8.42 -13.46
C MET A 379 -18.76 8.30 -12.03
N ASN A 380 -17.51 7.85 -11.84
CA ASN A 380 -16.87 7.77 -10.53
C ASN A 380 -16.58 9.19 -10.00
N PHE A 381 -16.82 9.41 -8.71
CA PHE A 381 -16.52 10.70 -8.10
C PHE A 381 -15.03 11.08 -8.14
N MET A 382 -14.13 10.12 -8.32
CA MET A 382 -12.69 10.35 -8.41
C MET A 382 -12.18 10.59 -9.84
N ASP A 383 -13.07 10.75 -10.82
CA ASP A 383 -12.74 11.25 -12.16
C ASP A 383 -13.10 12.73 -12.30
N TYR A 384 -12.97 13.33 -13.50
CA TYR A 384 -13.12 14.78 -13.76
C TYR A 384 -14.35 15.16 -14.57
N SER A 385 -15.33 14.28 -14.63
CA SER A 385 -16.60 14.54 -15.31
C SER A 385 -17.37 15.72 -14.70
N ASP A 386 -18.29 16.30 -15.47
CA ASP A 386 -19.21 17.33 -14.96
C ASP A 386 -20.08 16.74 -13.83
N ASP A 387 -20.45 17.56 -12.87
CA ASP A 387 -21.23 17.18 -11.68
C ASP A 387 -22.49 16.34 -12.02
N ALA A 388 -23.11 16.60 -13.17
CA ALA A 388 -24.33 15.91 -13.60
C ALA A 388 -24.12 14.43 -13.94
N TYR A 389 -22.89 14.02 -14.19
CA TYR A 389 -22.57 12.66 -14.64
C TYR A 389 -21.77 11.85 -13.61
N MET A 390 -21.53 12.40 -12.43
CA MET A 390 -20.89 11.70 -11.33
C MET A 390 -21.90 11.16 -10.33
N CYS A 391 -21.78 9.91 -9.89
CA CYS A 391 -22.78 9.32 -9.00
C CYS A 391 -22.26 8.20 -8.08
N MET A 392 -20.96 7.83 -8.15
CA MET A 392 -20.54 6.62 -7.45
C MET A 392 -19.12 6.67 -6.87
N PHE A 393 -18.99 5.98 -5.75
CA PHE A 393 -17.77 5.31 -5.32
C PHE A 393 -17.94 3.81 -5.51
N THR A 394 -16.84 3.06 -5.61
CA THR A 394 -16.81 1.61 -5.66
C THR A 394 -16.60 0.99 -4.28
N ASN A 395 -16.73 -0.33 -4.16
CA ASN A 395 -16.54 -1.03 -2.89
C ASN A 395 -15.08 -0.94 -2.38
N ASP A 396 -14.09 -1.11 -3.26
CA ASP A 396 -12.69 -0.97 -2.85
C ASP A 396 -12.35 0.47 -2.45
N GLN A 397 -12.94 1.47 -3.12
CA GLN A 397 -12.83 2.87 -2.69
C GLN A 397 -13.45 3.06 -1.29
N ALA A 398 -14.61 2.49 -1.03
CA ALA A 398 -15.24 2.55 0.30
C ALA A 398 -14.37 1.87 1.38
N ILE A 399 -13.82 0.69 1.11
CA ILE A 399 -12.90 -0.01 2.02
C ILE A 399 -11.66 0.83 2.30
N ARG A 400 -11.10 1.48 1.29
CA ARG A 400 -9.93 2.36 1.42
C ARG A 400 -10.24 3.56 2.32
N MET A 401 -11.41 4.19 2.16
CA MET A 401 -11.87 5.28 3.03
C MET A 401 -12.12 4.81 4.47
N GLN A 402 -12.75 3.66 4.66
CA GLN A 402 -12.97 3.04 5.97
C GLN A 402 -11.63 2.75 6.68
N THR A 403 -10.62 2.28 5.93
CA THR A 403 -9.26 2.07 6.47
C THR A 403 -8.64 3.36 6.97
N SER A 404 -8.82 4.45 6.25
CA SER A 404 -8.34 5.77 6.65
C SER A 404 -9.00 6.23 7.97
N LEU A 405 -10.31 6.06 8.07
CA LEU A 405 -11.10 6.40 9.27
C LEU A 405 -10.76 5.53 10.48
N ALA A 406 -10.36 4.29 10.27
CA ALA A 406 -9.93 3.41 11.35
C ALA A 406 -8.54 3.75 11.89
N ASN A 407 -7.61 4.21 11.02
CA ASN A 407 -6.18 4.25 11.33
C ASN A 407 -5.59 5.66 11.45
N SER A 408 -6.07 6.63 10.66
CA SER A 408 -5.51 7.99 10.67
C SER A 408 -6.11 8.84 11.79
N PRO A 409 -5.32 9.41 12.71
CA PRO A 409 -5.84 10.20 13.83
C PRO A 409 -6.72 11.39 13.43
N MET A 410 -6.35 12.12 12.35
CA MET A 410 -7.14 13.25 11.84
C MET A 410 -8.31 12.80 10.93
N ARG A 411 -8.60 11.52 10.83
CA ARG A 411 -9.81 10.95 10.21
C ARG A 411 -10.68 10.24 11.24
N LYS A 412 -10.07 9.39 12.07
CA LYS A 412 -10.70 8.69 13.19
C LYS A 412 -11.21 9.66 14.26
N GLY A 413 -10.39 10.64 14.61
CA GLY A 413 -10.70 11.59 15.67
C GLY A 413 -11.99 12.38 15.47
N PRO A 414 -12.25 13.01 14.31
CA PRO A 414 -13.52 13.66 14.03
C PRO A 414 -14.72 12.73 14.21
N ALA A 415 -14.66 11.51 13.69
CA ALA A 415 -15.75 10.55 13.87
C ALA A 415 -16.00 10.19 15.35
N GLN A 416 -14.97 10.12 16.17
CA GLN A 416 -15.08 9.91 17.62
C GLN A 416 -15.69 11.13 18.34
N ASN A 417 -15.52 12.32 17.79
CA ASN A 417 -16.03 13.57 18.37
C ASN A 417 -17.49 13.88 17.98
N ALA A 418 -18.06 13.19 17.00
CA ALA A 418 -19.36 13.52 16.41
C ALA A 418 -20.49 13.63 17.45
N ALA A 419 -20.58 12.69 18.38
CA ALA A 419 -21.60 12.69 19.43
C ALA A 419 -21.52 13.89 20.37
N ALA A 420 -20.34 14.52 20.50
CA ALA A 420 -20.13 15.69 21.35
C ALA A 420 -20.56 17.01 20.70
N VAL A 421 -20.47 17.07 19.35
CA VAL A 421 -20.58 18.34 18.64
C VAL A 421 -21.67 18.36 17.55
N CYS A 422 -22.35 17.25 17.26
CA CYS A 422 -23.42 17.18 16.26
C CYS A 422 -24.79 17.01 16.92
N ALA A 423 -25.78 17.73 16.41
CA ALA A 423 -27.17 17.58 16.87
C ALA A 423 -27.73 16.22 16.38
N GLY A 424 -28.46 15.52 17.28
CA GLY A 424 -29.14 14.27 16.97
C GLY A 424 -28.23 13.04 16.84
N VAL A 425 -26.93 13.20 16.98
CA VAL A 425 -25.99 12.06 17.06
C VAL A 425 -25.94 11.57 18.50
N THR A 426 -26.50 10.41 18.75
CA THR A 426 -26.41 9.76 20.07
C THR A 426 -25.21 8.82 20.09
N ALA A 427 -24.45 8.89 21.16
CA ALA A 427 -23.40 7.91 21.36
C ALA A 427 -24.02 6.51 21.51
N VAL A 428 -23.41 5.54 20.88
CA VAL A 428 -23.73 4.10 21.05
C VAL A 428 -22.63 3.52 21.94
N ALA A 429 -22.99 2.64 22.87
CA ALA A 429 -22.01 1.97 23.72
C ALA A 429 -20.97 1.24 22.86
N PRO A 430 -19.68 1.32 23.20
CA PRO A 430 -18.66 0.67 22.41
C PRO A 430 -18.82 -0.86 22.47
N VAL A 431 -18.35 -1.54 21.43
CA VAL A 431 -18.15 -2.99 21.44
C VAL A 431 -16.63 -3.22 21.50
N ALA A 432 -16.16 -3.80 22.59
CA ALA A 432 -14.74 -4.01 22.82
C ALA A 432 -14.18 -5.08 21.87
N GLY A 433 -12.96 -4.89 21.41
CA GLY A 433 -12.20 -5.85 20.61
C GLY A 433 -10.76 -5.38 20.48
N PHE A 434 -9.81 -6.31 20.37
CA PHE A 434 -8.40 -5.98 20.13
C PHE A 434 -7.68 -7.10 19.41
N THR A 435 -6.57 -6.74 18.77
CA THR A 435 -5.66 -7.65 18.09
C THR A 435 -4.30 -7.68 18.78
N TYR A 436 -3.59 -8.79 18.61
CA TYR A 436 -2.25 -9.00 19.15
C TYR A 436 -1.45 -9.96 18.25
N PRO A 437 -0.10 -9.98 18.28
CA PRO A 437 0.71 -10.93 17.52
C PRO A 437 0.40 -12.39 17.91
N GLY A 438 0.37 -13.29 16.92
CA GLY A 438 -0.03 -14.69 17.14
C GLY A 438 0.90 -15.51 18.07
N THR A 439 2.19 -15.14 18.14
CA THR A 439 3.18 -15.80 19.02
C THR A 439 3.72 -14.80 20.02
N ILE A 440 3.57 -15.10 21.30
CA ILE A 440 4.05 -14.27 22.41
C ILE A 440 5.22 -14.94 23.11
N CYS A 441 6.36 -14.28 23.08
CA CYS A 441 7.60 -14.75 23.73
C CYS A 441 7.84 -14.03 25.03
N THR A 442 8.36 -14.73 26.05
CA THR A 442 8.76 -14.11 27.31
C THR A 442 9.85 -13.06 27.12
N GLY A 443 9.79 -11.99 27.91
CA GLY A 443 10.82 -10.95 27.96
C GLY A 443 10.76 -9.92 26.83
N GLN A 444 9.81 -10.02 25.89
CA GLN A 444 9.65 -9.04 24.78
C GLN A 444 8.34 -8.26 24.94
N PRO A 445 8.35 -6.94 24.66
CA PRO A 445 7.12 -6.15 24.59
C PRO A 445 6.42 -6.35 23.24
N TYR A 446 5.08 -6.47 23.27
CA TYR A 446 4.22 -6.60 22.11
C TYR A 446 3.15 -5.53 22.14
N THR A 447 2.89 -4.89 21.00
CA THR A 447 1.79 -3.93 20.88
C THR A 447 0.47 -4.68 20.73
N PHE A 448 -0.47 -4.38 21.62
CA PHE A 448 -1.86 -4.78 21.55
C PHE A 448 -2.65 -3.63 20.96
N THR A 449 -3.40 -3.87 19.90
CA THR A 449 -4.05 -2.79 19.15
C THR A 449 -5.56 -2.87 19.31
N ASP A 450 -6.16 -1.73 19.67
CA ASP A 450 -7.61 -1.59 19.77
C ASP A 450 -8.29 -1.86 18.40
N ALA A 451 -9.32 -2.70 18.43
CA ALA A 451 -10.21 -3.00 17.31
C ALA A 451 -11.69 -2.81 17.70
N SER A 452 -11.94 -2.01 18.74
CA SER A 452 -13.28 -1.73 19.24
C SER A 452 -14.06 -0.85 18.26
N THR A 453 -15.38 -1.02 18.24
CA THR A 453 -16.29 -0.19 17.45
C THR A 453 -17.04 0.82 18.34
N ASN A 454 -17.85 1.70 17.68
CA ASN A 454 -18.65 2.75 18.34
C ASN A 454 -17.83 3.75 19.14
N SER A 455 -16.63 4.08 18.62
CA SER A 455 -15.82 5.24 19.07
C SER A 455 -15.59 5.31 20.59
N PRO A 456 -14.85 4.36 21.18
CA PRO A 456 -14.47 4.45 22.57
C PRO A 456 -13.61 5.69 22.84
N THR A 457 -13.84 6.33 23.96
CA THR A 457 -13.10 7.52 24.43
C THR A 457 -12.16 7.22 25.59
N SER A 458 -12.28 6.04 26.17
CA SER A 458 -11.39 5.57 27.24
C SER A 458 -11.13 4.08 27.15
N TYR A 459 -9.97 3.70 27.63
CA TYR A 459 -9.44 2.33 27.58
C TYR A 459 -8.95 1.94 28.98
N THR A 460 -9.08 0.67 29.31
CA THR A 460 -8.44 0.06 30.50
C THR A 460 -8.01 -1.34 30.15
N TRP A 461 -6.75 -1.66 30.40
CA TRP A 461 -6.19 -2.97 30.16
C TRP A 461 -5.79 -3.66 31.44
N THR A 462 -6.15 -4.92 31.56
CA THR A 462 -5.83 -5.76 32.72
C THR A 462 -5.35 -7.13 32.28
N ALA A 463 -4.60 -7.80 33.18
CA ALA A 463 -4.12 -9.16 32.98
C ALA A 463 -4.49 -10.06 34.16
N ASN A 464 -4.88 -11.28 33.92
CA ASN A 464 -5.10 -12.31 34.93
C ASN A 464 -4.46 -13.64 34.52
N PRO A 465 -3.45 -14.15 35.29
CA PRO A 465 -2.81 -13.50 36.44
C PRO A 465 -2.07 -12.22 36.01
N SER A 466 -1.98 -11.25 36.89
CA SER A 466 -1.22 -10.00 36.68
C SER A 466 0.27 -10.17 36.99
N THR A 467 0.62 -11.17 37.78
CA THR A 467 2.03 -11.48 38.12
C THR A 467 2.79 -11.88 36.86
N GLY A 468 3.90 -11.20 36.63
CA GLY A 468 4.74 -11.46 35.46
C GLY A 468 4.27 -10.74 34.18
N VAL A 469 3.25 -9.89 34.25
CA VAL A 469 2.78 -9.08 33.13
C VAL A 469 3.05 -7.61 33.39
N VAL A 470 3.64 -6.92 32.43
CA VAL A 470 3.81 -5.46 32.44
C VAL A 470 3.01 -4.87 31.30
N ILE A 471 2.07 -3.99 31.61
CA ILE A 471 1.27 -3.24 30.64
C ILE A 471 1.75 -1.78 30.69
N THR A 472 2.36 -1.33 29.61
CA THR A 472 2.78 0.07 29.49
C THR A 472 1.60 0.89 29.01
N SER A 473 1.20 1.91 29.76
CA SER A 473 0.05 2.78 29.45
C SER A 473 -1.29 2.00 29.40
N THR A 474 -1.77 1.59 30.56
CA THR A 474 -3.04 0.84 30.72
C THR A 474 -4.28 1.53 30.18
N ASN A 475 -4.20 2.82 29.87
CA ASN A 475 -5.26 3.66 29.32
C ASN A 475 -5.02 4.03 27.83
N SER A 476 -4.07 3.40 27.15
CA SER A 476 -3.80 3.61 25.72
C SER A 476 -4.70 2.72 24.86
N ALA A 477 -5.05 3.19 23.66
CA ALA A 477 -5.65 2.35 22.61
C ALA A 477 -4.70 1.25 22.11
N SER A 478 -3.39 1.45 22.26
CA SER A 478 -2.37 0.51 21.78
C SER A 478 -1.24 0.37 22.82
N PRO A 479 -1.47 -0.32 23.93
CA PRO A 479 -0.45 -0.53 24.95
C PRO A 479 0.60 -1.53 24.49
N ALA A 480 1.82 -1.40 25.00
CA ALA A 480 2.79 -2.46 24.95
C ALA A 480 2.65 -3.37 26.16
N ILE A 481 2.52 -4.68 25.92
CA ILE A 481 2.38 -5.69 26.97
C ILE A 481 3.54 -6.68 26.85
N SER A 482 4.21 -6.95 27.98
CA SER A 482 5.28 -7.95 28.06
C SER A 482 5.01 -8.96 29.16
N PHE A 483 5.54 -10.15 28.99
CA PHE A 483 5.38 -11.30 29.89
C PHE A 483 6.75 -11.77 30.36
N SER A 484 7.01 -11.81 31.66
CA SER A 484 8.31 -12.23 32.21
C SER A 484 8.44 -13.72 32.41
N THR A 485 7.33 -14.46 32.45
CA THR A 485 7.27 -15.91 32.64
C THR A 485 6.41 -16.58 31.59
N THR A 486 6.72 -17.84 31.31
CA THR A 486 5.86 -18.69 30.49
C THR A 486 4.56 -19.01 31.23
N GLY A 487 3.47 -19.10 30.51
CA GLY A 487 2.17 -19.36 31.09
C GLY A 487 1.00 -18.91 30.26
N THR A 488 -0.18 -19.11 30.77
CA THR A 488 -1.43 -18.67 30.15
C THR A 488 -1.99 -17.47 30.90
N TYR A 489 -2.30 -16.41 30.18
CA TYR A 489 -2.76 -15.14 30.71
C TYR A 489 -4.06 -14.75 30.00
N THR A 490 -5.02 -14.26 30.74
CA THR A 490 -6.20 -13.61 30.17
C THR A 490 -5.95 -12.09 30.14
N ILE A 491 -5.81 -11.51 28.97
CA ILE A 491 -5.73 -10.07 28.77
C ILE A 491 -7.13 -9.55 28.48
N THR A 492 -7.57 -8.55 29.24
CA THR A 492 -8.87 -7.92 29.10
C THR A 492 -8.69 -6.45 28.76
N GLN A 493 -9.31 -6.03 27.66
CA GLN A 493 -9.54 -4.66 27.31
C GLN A 493 -10.95 -4.25 27.75
N THR A 494 -11.09 -3.17 28.52
CA THR A 494 -12.36 -2.50 28.78
C THR A 494 -12.33 -1.16 28.11
N VAL A 495 -13.35 -0.87 27.32
CA VAL A 495 -13.53 0.40 26.60
C VAL A 495 -14.82 1.07 27.04
N ALA A 496 -14.83 2.42 27.09
CA ALA A 496 -16.03 3.16 27.41
C ALA A 496 -16.13 4.44 26.58
N ASN A 497 -17.36 4.90 26.41
CA ASN A 497 -17.74 6.23 25.94
C ASN A 497 -18.92 6.75 26.78
N THR A 498 -19.52 7.88 26.38
CA THR A 498 -20.64 8.49 27.11
C THR A 498 -21.92 7.65 27.16
N ALA A 499 -22.04 6.63 26.28
CA ALA A 499 -23.20 5.73 26.21
C ALA A 499 -23.04 4.46 27.07
N GLY A 500 -21.84 4.14 27.51
CA GLY A 500 -21.59 2.94 28.32
C GLY A 500 -20.18 2.37 28.16
N SER A 501 -20.00 1.16 28.66
CA SER A 501 -18.73 0.42 28.58
C SER A 501 -18.95 -1.01 28.14
N ASN A 502 -17.90 -1.61 27.57
CA ASN A 502 -17.87 -3.02 27.17
C ASN A 502 -16.46 -3.57 27.34
N SER A 503 -16.32 -4.90 27.47
CA SER A 503 -15.03 -5.55 27.66
C SER A 503 -14.88 -6.75 26.73
N ALA A 504 -13.66 -6.94 26.22
CA ALA A 504 -13.24 -8.11 25.46
C ALA A 504 -12.01 -8.75 26.14
N SER A 505 -11.94 -10.07 26.11
CA SER A 505 -10.84 -10.82 26.71
C SER A 505 -10.29 -11.86 25.74
N HIS A 506 -8.96 -11.99 25.68
CA HIS A 506 -8.28 -13.06 24.97
C HIS A 506 -7.36 -13.83 25.91
N THR A 507 -7.37 -15.15 25.76
CA THR A 507 -6.42 -16.02 26.43
C THR A 507 -5.14 -16.12 25.62
N ILE A 508 -4.02 -15.74 26.21
CA ILE A 508 -2.71 -15.64 25.56
C ILE A 508 -1.75 -16.58 26.23
N THR A 509 -1.04 -17.37 25.44
CA THR A 509 0.03 -18.23 25.96
C THR A 509 1.37 -17.59 25.66
N SER A 510 2.11 -17.24 26.73
CA SER A 510 3.50 -16.80 26.64
C SER A 510 4.43 -18.01 26.73
N THR A 511 5.36 -18.11 25.80
CA THR A 511 6.30 -19.23 25.71
C THR A 511 7.74 -18.73 25.71
N THR A 512 8.68 -19.59 26.07
CA THR A 512 10.09 -19.31 25.82
C THR A 512 10.34 -19.48 24.32
N CYS A 513 10.58 -18.37 23.61
CA CYS A 513 10.96 -18.45 22.21
C CYS A 513 12.47 -18.59 22.09
N VAL A 514 12.89 -19.55 21.29
CA VAL A 514 14.27 -19.55 20.80
C VAL A 514 14.38 -18.39 19.81
N PRO A 515 15.34 -17.48 19.99
CA PRO A 515 15.50 -16.37 19.07
C PRO A 515 15.79 -16.90 17.66
N THR A 516 14.89 -16.63 16.72
CA THR A 516 15.06 -17.04 15.33
C THR A 516 16.00 -16.11 14.57
N CYS A 517 16.69 -16.67 13.60
CA CYS A 517 17.47 -15.89 12.64
C CYS A 517 16.53 -15.26 11.61
N ASP A 518 16.80 -14.02 11.23
CA ASP A 518 16.08 -13.32 10.17
C ASP A 518 16.98 -13.16 8.95
N THR A 519 16.41 -13.23 7.78
CA THR A 519 17.12 -12.90 6.52
C THR A 519 16.76 -11.48 6.10
N MET A 520 17.74 -10.57 6.08
CA MET A 520 17.55 -9.20 5.58
C MET A 520 17.56 -9.20 4.05
N ARG A 521 16.68 -8.42 3.45
CA ARG A 521 16.56 -8.28 1.99
C ARG A 521 16.36 -6.83 1.59
N ASN A 522 17.04 -6.41 0.53
CA ASN A 522 16.85 -5.10 -0.12
C ASN A 522 15.99 -5.21 -1.39
N VAL A 523 15.37 -6.35 -1.62
CA VAL A 523 14.49 -6.65 -2.75
C VAL A 523 13.09 -6.93 -2.23
N ILE A 524 12.09 -6.60 -3.01
CA ILE A 524 10.70 -6.91 -2.65
C ILE A 524 10.39 -8.39 -2.85
N ALA A 525 9.35 -8.89 -2.20
CA ALA A 525 8.98 -10.31 -2.28
C ALA A 525 8.65 -10.76 -3.72
N ALA A 526 8.17 -9.86 -4.56
CA ALA A 526 7.85 -10.13 -5.97
C ALA A 526 9.09 -10.39 -6.83
N ASP A 527 10.27 -9.86 -6.46
CA ASP A 527 11.51 -10.08 -7.21
C ASP A 527 12.11 -11.48 -6.98
N LEU A 528 11.84 -12.09 -5.81
CA LEU A 528 12.46 -13.36 -5.41
C LEU A 528 12.16 -14.55 -6.35
N PRO A 529 10.95 -14.69 -6.93
CA PRO A 529 10.67 -15.75 -7.87
C PRO A 529 11.29 -15.56 -9.27
N THR A 530 11.72 -14.34 -9.59
CA THR A 530 12.20 -13.94 -10.93
C THR A 530 13.59 -13.32 -10.87
N PRO A 531 14.63 -14.10 -10.50
CA PRO A 531 16.01 -13.60 -10.46
C PRO A 531 16.48 -13.20 -11.85
N HIS A 532 17.05 -12.01 -11.99
CA HIS A 532 17.57 -11.46 -13.23
C HIS A 532 19.09 -11.59 -13.31
N ILE A 533 19.58 -11.85 -14.51
CA ILE A 533 21.01 -11.99 -14.80
C ILE A 533 21.43 -10.94 -15.83
N TYR A 534 22.44 -10.16 -15.46
CA TYR A 534 22.97 -9.10 -16.30
C TYR A 534 24.34 -9.48 -16.87
N TRP A 535 24.51 -9.18 -18.14
CA TRP A 535 25.77 -9.35 -18.85
C TRP A 535 26.56 -8.05 -18.85
N ALA A 536 27.89 -8.14 -18.87
CA ALA A 536 28.78 -6.99 -18.86
C ALA A 536 28.78 -6.22 -20.20
N ASP A 537 28.24 -6.79 -21.23
CA ASP A 537 28.04 -6.20 -22.57
C ASP A 537 26.57 -6.30 -22.99
N ALA A 538 26.10 -5.25 -23.65
CA ALA A 538 24.71 -5.17 -24.11
C ALA A 538 24.47 -5.81 -25.50
N VAL A 539 25.56 -6.15 -26.21
CA VAL A 539 25.50 -6.65 -27.61
C VAL A 539 26.03 -8.08 -27.66
N ALA A 540 25.33 -8.95 -28.39
CA ALA A 540 25.84 -10.29 -28.66
C ALA A 540 27.12 -10.21 -29.57
N PRO A 541 28.10 -11.10 -29.29
CA PRO A 541 28.02 -12.38 -28.59
C PRO A 541 28.20 -12.37 -27.07
N ARG A 542 27.99 -11.39 -26.27
CA ARG A 542 28.01 -11.37 -24.80
C ARG A 542 29.20 -12.11 -24.17
N ASP A 543 30.40 -11.86 -24.70
CA ASP A 543 31.63 -12.51 -24.32
C ASP A 543 32.42 -11.78 -23.24
N SER A 544 31.94 -10.58 -22.84
CA SER A 544 32.54 -9.77 -21.76
C SER A 544 32.19 -10.26 -20.35
N GLY A 545 31.37 -11.30 -20.21
CA GLY A 545 31.01 -11.95 -18.95
C GLY A 545 29.83 -11.32 -18.23
N TYR A 546 29.75 -11.54 -16.91
CA TYR A 546 28.58 -11.17 -16.10
C TYR A 546 28.81 -9.83 -15.39
N ALA A 547 27.84 -8.92 -15.48
CA ALA A 547 27.88 -7.64 -14.79
C ALA A 547 27.98 -7.84 -13.26
N LEU A 548 27.22 -8.82 -12.73
CA LEU A 548 27.20 -9.15 -11.31
C LEU A 548 28.06 -10.40 -11.03
N GLY A 549 29.23 -10.48 -11.62
CA GLY A 549 30.12 -11.64 -11.49
C GLY A 549 31.41 -11.48 -12.24
N THR A 550 31.95 -12.60 -12.69
CA THR A 550 33.19 -12.65 -13.49
C THR A 550 32.99 -12.00 -14.84
N ASN A 551 33.84 -11.02 -15.17
CA ASN A 551 33.78 -10.29 -16.44
C ASN A 551 35.15 -9.92 -16.96
N ALA A 552 35.23 -9.52 -18.25
CA ALA A 552 36.46 -9.13 -18.94
C ALA A 552 37.07 -7.81 -18.40
N TYR A 553 36.31 -7.01 -17.66
CA TYR A 553 36.79 -5.76 -17.05
C TYR A 553 37.65 -5.98 -15.81
N LYS A 554 37.76 -7.24 -15.35
CA LYS A 554 38.59 -7.64 -14.21
C LYS A 554 38.15 -6.94 -12.91
N ASP A 555 36.84 -6.86 -12.70
CA ASP A 555 36.30 -6.43 -11.42
C ASP A 555 36.79 -7.34 -10.31
N LYS A 556 37.02 -6.78 -9.11
CA LYS A 556 37.62 -7.49 -7.99
C LYS A 556 36.60 -8.06 -7.02
N ALA A 557 35.49 -7.33 -6.83
CA ALA A 557 34.45 -7.75 -5.90
C ALA A 557 33.09 -7.20 -6.27
N LYS A 558 32.04 -7.82 -5.74
CA LYS A 558 30.64 -7.35 -5.77
C LYS A 558 30.12 -7.30 -4.34
N ALA A 559 29.31 -6.27 -4.00
CA ALA A 559 28.78 -6.09 -2.66
C ALA A 559 27.34 -5.54 -2.70
N GLU A 560 26.58 -5.81 -1.64
CA GLU A 560 25.26 -5.29 -1.37
C GLU A 560 25.26 -4.59 -0.02
N LYS A 561 24.76 -3.36 0.05
CA LYS A 561 24.69 -2.50 1.25
C LYS A 561 23.46 -2.83 2.08
N TYR A 562 23.61 -2.81 3.39
CA TYR A 562 22.52 -2.98 4.35
C TYR A 562 22.58 -1.92 5.43
N THR A 563 21.39 -1.43 5.82
CA THR A 563 21.21 -0.58 6.99
C THR A 563 20.54 -1.41 8.09
N TYR A 564 21.11 -1.36 9.30
CA TYR A 564 20.69 -2.21 10.41
C TYR A 564 20.51 -1.40 11.70
N ALA A 565 19.36 -1.50 12.32
CA ALA A 565 19.05 -0.83 13.59
C ALA A 565 19.60 -1.61 14.79
N ASN A 566 20.87 -1.88 14.84
CA ASN A 566 21.65 -2.64 15.83
C ASN A 566 20.86 -3.13 17.07
N ASN A 567 20.17 -4.28 16.91
CA ASN A 567 19.39 -4.94 17.96
C ASN A 567 20.14 -6.12 18.62
N GLY A 568 21.48 -6.14 18.53
CA GLY A 568 22.34 -7.17 19.13
C GLY A 568 22.43 -8.48 18.35
N LYS A 569 21.83 -8.59 17.15
CA LYS A 569 22.01 -9.76 16.29
C LYS A 569 23.36 -9.74 15.57
N GLN A 570 23.83 -10.93 15.21
CA GLN A 570 25.07 -11.14 14.47
C GLN A 570 24.77 -11.74 13.10
N ILE A 571 25.56 -11.42 12.09
CA ILE A 571 25.54 -12.09 10.79
C ILE A 571 26.21 -13.44 10.98
N LYS A 572 25.47 -14.53 10.77
CA LYS A 572 26.01 -15.91 10.85
C LYS A 572 26.21 -16.55 9.49
N ALA A 573 25.42 -16.13 8.50
CA ALA A 573 25.53 -16.64 7.14
C ALA A 573 25.09 -15.58 6.10
N ILE A 574 25.41 -15.83 4.85
CA ILE A 574 24.94 -15.07 3.70
C ILE A 574 24.16 -16.03 2.80
N GLN A 575 22.89 -15.75 2.53
CA GLN A 575 22.13 -16.45 1.51
C GLN A 575 22.36 -15.74 0.16
N VAL A 576 22.77 -16.48 -0.86
CA VAL A 576 23.09 -15.91 -2.18
C VAL A 576 22.46 -16.74 -3.30
N TYR A 577 21.84 -16.07 -4.28
CA TYR A 577 21.37 -16.74 -5.49
C TYR A 577 22.51 -16.79 -6.52
N ILE A 578 23.01 -17.98 -6.79
CA ILE A 578 24.08 -18.23 -7.77
C ILE A 578 23.43 -18.65 -9.08
N HIS A 579 23.66 -17.88 -10.15
CA HIS A 579 23.26 -18.29 -11.50
C HIS A 579 24.26 -19.29 -12.07
N LYS A 580 25.54 -19.00 -11.94
CA LYS A 580 26.62 -19.87 -12.47
C LYS A 580 27.82 -19.86 -11.54
N ALA A 581 28.37 -21.04 -11.29
CA ALA A 581 29.62 -21.26 -10.56
C ALA A 581 30.55 -22.20 -11.34
N GLY A 582 31.84 -21.90 -11.35
CA GLY A 582 32.91 -22.69 -11.94
C GLY A 582 33.47 -23.75 -11.01
N THR A 583 34.78 -23.97 -11.07
CA THR A 583 35.47 -25.09 -10.36
C THR A 583 36.43 -24.63 -9.26
N GLY A 584 36.89 -23.40 -9.26
CA GLY A 584 37.81 -22.83 -8.26
C GLY A 584 37.17 -22.46 -6.93
N ASN A 585 37.72 -21.42 -6.30
CA ASN A 585 37.24 -20.95 -5.01
C ASN A 585 36.76 -19.51 -5.09
N VAL A 586 35.75 -19.17 -4.27
CA VAL A 586 35.25 -17.81 -4.06
C VAL A 586 35.25 -17.48 -2.58
N THR A 587 35.60 -16.24 -2.24
CA THR A 587 35.55 -15.75 -0.86
C THR A 587 34.40 -14.77 -0.70
N PHE A 588 33.42 -15.14 0.11
CA PHE A 588 32.35 -14.27 0.55
C PHE A 588 32.78 -13.46 1.76
N ASN A 589 32.41 -12.19 1.80
CA ASN A 589 32.84 -11.25 2.82
C ASN A 589 31.67 -10.48 3.41
N VAL A 590 31.85 -10.04 4.65
CA VAL A 590 31.14 -8.97 5.30
C VAL A 590 32.11 -7.82 5.52
N TRP A 591 31.76 -6.60 5.07
CA TRP A 591 32.57 -5.41 5.28
C TRP A 591 31.84 -4.42 6.19
N ASN A 592 32.61 -3.61 6.95
CA ASN A 592 32.06 -2.41 7.58
C ASN A 592 31.79 -1.33 6.53
N ASP A 593 31.13 -0.26 6.95
CA ASP A 593 30.98 0.95 6.15
C ASP A 593 32.27 1.79 6.21
N ASN A 594 32.73 2.22 5.06
CA ASN A 594 33.71 3.31 4.96
C ASN A 594 32.94 4.62 4.79
N ALA A 595 32.63 5.29 5.91
CA ALA A 595 31.72 6.43 5.97
C ALA A 595 32.01 7.54 4.95
N THR A 596 33.26 7.61 4.46
CA THR A 596 33.67 8.50 3.38
C THR A 596 34.39 7.68 2.31
N PRO A 597 33.77 7.33 1.21
CA PRO A 597 32.53 7.83 0.59
C PRO A 597 31.26 7.00 0.79
N GLY A 598 31.13 6.16 1.82
CA GLY A 598 29.95 5.30 2.03
C GLY A 598 29.99 4.03 1.14
N THR A 599 31.13 3.37 1.14
CA THR A 599 31.46 2.18 0.34
C THR A 599 31.98 1.07 1.25
N PRO A 600 32.06 -0.20 0.77
CA PRO A 600 32.66 -1.28 1.55
C PRO A 600 34.09 -0.91 2.04
N GLY A 601 34.29 -1.07 3.33
CA GLY A 601 35.54 -0.76 4.02
C GLY A 601 36.34 -2.02 4.40
N THR A 602 36.66 -2.16 5.69
CA THR A 602 37.45 -3.30 6.22
C THR A 602 36.57 -4.57 6.27
N VAL A 603 37.16 -5.71 5.95
CA VAL A 603 36.51 -7.02 6.09
C VAL A 603 36.31 -7.34 7.58
N LEU A 604 35.08 -7.57 7.98
CA LEU A 604 34.70 -7.98 9.34
C LEU A 604 34.69 -9.51 9.50
N ALA A 605 34.25 -10.21 8.47
CA ALA A 605 34.23 -11.67 8.42
C ALA A 605 34.33 -12.16 6.98
N SER A 606 34.83 -13.37 6.80
CA SER A 606 34.92 -13.98 5.47
C SER A 606 34.71 -15.50 5.52
N LYS A 607 34.31 -16.07 4.37
CA LYS A 607 34.23 -17.52 4.16
C LYS A 607 34.62 -17.84 2.72
N THR A 608 35.63 -18.67 2.55
CA THR A 608 36.00 -19.24 1.26
C THR A 608 35.28 -20.57 1.06
N VAL A 609 34.67 -20.73 -0.12
CA VAL A 609 33.99 -21.97 -0.54
C VAL A 609 34.40 -22.36 -1.93
N GLY A 610 34.39 -23.67 -2.21
CA GLY A 610 34.64 -24.15 -3.57
C GLY A 610 33.45 -23.87 -4.50
N LEU A 611 33.69 -23.28 -5.65
CA LEU A 611 32.65 -22.96 -6.62
C LEU A 611 31.86 -24.21 -7.04
N GLY A 612 32.53 -25.33 -7.18
CA GLY A 612 31.91 -26.63 -7.55
C GLY A 612 30.96 -27.20 -6.48
N THR A 613 30.94 -26.62 -5.26
CA THR A 613 29.99 -27.02 -4.20
C THR A 613 28.71 -26.18 -4.20
N LEU A 614 28.66 -25.13 -5.02
CA LEU A 614 27.51 -24.23 -5.10
C LEU A 614 26.48 -24.73 -6.11
N VAL A 615 25.21 -24.59 -5.73
CA VAL A 615 24.07 -24.94 -6.60
C VAL A 615 23.84 -23.83 -7.60
N ASN A 616 23.92 -24.15 -8.89
CA ASN A 616 23.63 -23.24 -9.99
C ASN A 616 22.12 -23.02 -10.13
N ASN A 617 21.73 -21.81 -10.52
CA ASN A 617 20.34 -21.35 -10.63
C ASN A 617 19.54 -21.56 -9.35
N GLY A 618 20.18 -21.28 -8.20
CA GLY A 618 19.54 -21.50 -6.91
C GLY A 618 20.19 -20.74 -5.76
N TYR A 619 19.49 -20.73 -4.63
CA TYR A 619 19.97 -20.15 -3.38
C TYR A 619 20.99 -21.07 -2.71
N ASN A 620 22.08 -20.48 -2.26
CA ASN A 620 23.12 -21.12 -1.48
C ASN A 620 23.26 -20.40 -0.13
N THR A 621 23.48 -21.12 0.96
CA THR A 621 23.73 -20.51 2.27
C THR A 621 25.19 -20.67 2.65
N ILE A 622 25.88 -19.56 2.77
CA ILE A 622 27.31 -19.49 3.07
C ILE A 622 27.46 -19.16 4.56
N THR A 623 27.66 -20.18 5.39
CA THR A 623 27.88 -19.99 6.82
C THR A 623 29.27 -19.41 7.08
N LEU A 624 29.34 -18.29 7.77
CA LEU A 624 30.61 -17.62 8.13
C LEU A 624 31.38 -18.47 9.16
N THR A 625 32.71 -18.43 9.08
CA THR A 625 33.59 -19.16 10.03
C THR A 625 33.40 -18.65 11.46
N SER A 626 33.17 -17.34 11.63
CA SER A 626 32.80 -16.72 12.90
C SER A 626 31.67 -15.73 12.67
N PRO A 627 30.61 -15.77 13.49
CA PRO A 627 29.57 -14.74 13.45
C PRO A 627 30.15 -13.35 13.72
N VAL A 628 29.58 -12.33 13.10
CA VAL A 628 30.05 -10.95 13.27
C VAL A 628 28.88 -10.02 13.61
N THR A 629 29.09 -9.13 14.59
CA THR A 629 28.15 -8.03 14.89
C THR A 629 28.46 -6.88 13.94
N PRO A 630 27.55 -6.55 12.99
CA PRO A 630 27.79 -5.44 12.08
C PRO A 630 27.53 -4.09 12.75
N GLY A 631 28.05 -3.01 12.17
CA GLY A 631 27.63 -1.64 12.48
C GLY A 631 26.24 -1.34 11.94
N SER A 632 25.79 -0.07 12.10
CA SER A 632 24.51 0.41 11.55
C SER A 632 24.42 0.36 10.03
N VAL A 633 25.56 0.40 9.35
CA VAL A 633 25.71 0.17 7.91
C VAL A 633 26.80 -0.86 7.70
N PHE A 634 26.56 -1.81 6.83
CA PHE A 634 27.52 -2.85 6.45
C PHE A 634 27.24 -3.36 5.05
N TYR A 635 28.15 -4.17 4.53
CA TYR A 635 28.03 -4.75 3.19
C TYR A 635 28.26 -6.25 3.25
N VAL A 636 27.57 -6.99 2.40
CA VAL A 636 27.81 -8.42 2.15
C VAL A 636 28.09 -8.64 0.66
N GLY A 637 28.97 -9.56 0.34
CA GLY A 637 29.29 -9.83 -1.05
C GLY A 637 30.43 -10.83 -1.20
N PHE A 638 31.16 -10.77 -2.33
CA PHE A 638 32.22 -11.73 -2.64
C PHE A 638 33.36 -11.08 -3.45
N ASN A 639 34.52 -11.63 -3.29
CA ASN A 639 35.65 -11.35 -4.19
C ASN A 639 35.53 -12.21 -5.43
N ILE A 640 35.66 -11.59 -6.61
CA ILE A 640 35.63 -12.34 -7.89
C ILE A 640 36.89 -13.20 -8.00
N PRO A 641 36.77 -14.48 -8.36
CA PRO A 641 37.93 -15.35 -8.58
C PRO A 641 38.87 -14.79 -9.64
N THR A 642 40.18 -14.92 -9.41
CA THR A 642 41.23 -14.41 -10.34
C THR A 642 41.83 -15.51 -11.19
N THR A 643 41.52 -16.77 -10.93
CA THR A 643 42.07 -17.91 -11.69
C THR A 643 41.38 -18.01 -13.04
N THR A 644 42.14 -18.18 -14.09
CA THR A 644 41.60 -18.33 -15.47
C THR A 644 40.69 -19.57 -15.53
N GLY A 645 39.46 -19.38 -16.00
CA GLY A 645 38.45 -20.43 -16.09
C GLY A 645 37.46 -20.49 -14.94
N ASP A 646 37.73 -19.81 -13.82
CA ASP A 646 36.78 -19.70 -12.70
C ASP A 646 35.73 -18.64 -13.01
N THR A 647 34.49 -19.01 -12.84
CA THR A 647 33.33 -18.15 -13.13
C THR A 647 32.39 -18.15 -11.95
N ILE A 648 31.92 -16.96 -11.57
CA ILE A 648 30.78 -16.79 -10.66
C ILE A 648 29.85 -15.73 -11.24
N ALA A 649 28.55 -15.98 -11.16
CA ALA A 649 27.50 -15.03 -11.49
C ALA A 649 26.39 -15.10 -10.46
N VAL A 650 25.99 -13.94 -9.95
CA VAL A 650 24.94 -13.75 -8.95
C VAL A 650 23.75 -13.06 -9.63
N ALA A 651 22.54 -13.37 -9.18
CA ALA A 651 21.33 -12.71 -9.65
C ALA A 651 21.06 -11.39 -8.91
N SER A 652 20.18 -10.59 -9.49
CA SER A 652 19.63 -9.36 -8.90
C SER A 652 18.13 -9.23 -9.20
N ASN A 653 17.53 -8.15 -8.72
CA ASN A 653 16.23 -7.69 -9.21
C ASN A 653 16.35 -7.19 -10.68
N ASP A 654 15.22 -6.78 -11.28
CA ASP A 654 15.14 -6.29 -12.66
C ASP A 654 15.59 -4.82 -12.84
N GLY A 655 16.01 -4.15 -11.76
CA GLY A 655 16.43 -2.75 -11.76
C GLY A 655 15.31 -1.72 -11.81
N THR A 656 14.05 -2.13 -11.94
CA THR A 656 12.89 -1.22 -11.98
C THR A 656 12.47 -0.78 -10.58
N ASN A 657 12.55 -1.69 -9.61
CA ASN A 657 12.14 -1.48 -8.22
C ASN A 657 13.32 -1.44 -7.25
N GLY A 658 14.55 -1.37 -7.75
CA GLY A 658 15.76 -1.36 -6.92
C GLY A 658 15.95 -0.06 -6.17
N VAL A 659 16.60 -0.16 -5.01
CA VAL A 659 17.00 0.99 -4.21
C VAL A 659 18.37 1.48 -4.67
N ALA A 660 18.50 2.79 -4.94
CA ALA A 660 19.76 3.38 -5.37
C ALA A 660 20.86 3.23 -4.31
N ASN A 661 22.09 3.06 -4.76
CA ASN A 661 23.29 2.98 -3.90
C ASN A 661 23.28 1.80 -2.91
N MET A 662 22.63 0.68 -3.28
CA MET A 662 22.69 -0.55 -2.50
C MET A 662 23.67 -1.56 -3.11
N GLY A 663 23.66 -1.76 -4.44
CA GLY A 663 24.58 -2.64 -5.12
C GLY A 663 25.88 -1.93 -5.56
N PHE A 664 27.03 -2.57 -5.34
CA PHE A 664 28.36 -2.03 -5.60
C PHE A 664 29.27 -3.02 -6.32
N GLU A 665 30.19 -2.48 -7.09
CA GLU A 665 31.33 -3.23 -7.65
C GLU A 665 32.66 -2.58 -7.33
N GLN A 666 33.69 -3.41 -7.13
CA GLN A 666 35.06 -2.94 -6.99
C GLN A 666 35.80 -3.13 -8.32
N TRP A 667 36.30 -2.03 -8.87
CA TRP A 667 37.05 -2.05 -10.11
C TRP A 667 38.49 -2.54 -9.94
N SER A 668 39.17 -2.78 -11.03
CA SER A 668 40.56 -3.24 -11.06
C SER A 668 41.54 -2.28 -10.36
N ASP A 669 41.20 -1.00 -10.26
CA ASP A 669 41.98 0.03 -9.54
C ASP A 669 41.70 0.12 -8.03
N ASN A 670 40.90 -0.81 -7.49
CA ASN A 670 40.34 -0.91 -6.12
C ASN A 670 39.28 0.13 -5.75
N THR A 671 38.81 0.96 -6.66
CA THR A 671 37.72 1.88 -6.37
C THR A 671 36.39 1.14 -6.29
N TRP A 672 35.54 1.49 -5.32
CA TRP A 672 34.18 1.01 -5.23
C TRP A 672 33.22 1.96 -5.93
N ASN A 673 32.32 1.42 -6.72
CA ASN A 673 31.37 2.17 -7.52
C ASN A 673 29.97 1.57 -7.38
N ALA A 674 28.97 2.42 -7.09
CA ALA A 674 27.58 1.98 -7.02
C ALA A 674 27.01 1.74 -8.42
N TYR A 675 26.17 0.71 -8.59
CA TYR A 675 25.52 0.40 -9.88
C TYR A 675 24.62 1.54 -10.36
N SER A 676 24.01 2.30 -9.45
CA SER A 676 23.20 3.48 -9.74
C SER A 676 23.99 4.68 -10.25
N GLY A 677 25.33 4.66 -10.16
CA GLY A 677 26.19 5.73 -10.65
C GLY A 677 26.09 5.92 -12.16
N ALA A 678 25.99 7.18 -12.61
CA ALA A 678 25.84 7.54 -14.02
C ALA A 678 26.99 7.07 -14.94
N THR A 679 28.18 6.82 -14.36
CA THR A 679 29.37 6.33 -15.07
C THR A 679 29.55 4.81 -14.93
N VAL A 680 28.63 4.11 -14.26
CA VAL A 680 28.64 2.66 -14.05
C VAL A 680 27.53 2.06 -14.89
N TYR A 681 26.42 1.67 -14.27
CA TYR A 681 25.27 1.10 -14.98
C TYR A 681 24.08 2.03 -15.07
N ASN A 682 24.06 3.07 -14.25
CA ASN A 682 22.92 4.00 -14.09
C ASN A 682 21.58 3.26 -13.82
N THR A 683 21.65 2.17 -13.05
CA THR A 683 20.50 1.28 -12.78
C THR A 683 20.54 0.84 -11.33
N ASN A 684 19.38 0.76 -10.68
CA ASN A 684 19.25 0.37 -9.28
C ASN A 684 19.20 -1.16 -9.15
N LEU A 685 20.34 -1.82 -9.35
CA LEU A 685 20.44 -3.27 -9.17
C LEU A 685 20.74 -3.60 -7.71
N ASN A 686 19.92 -4.46 -7.13
CA ASN A 686 20.14 -5.05 -5.81
C ASN A 686 20.49 -6.53 -5.97
N ASN A 687 21.68 -6.90 -5.51
CA ASN A 687 22.17 -8.28 -5.62
C ASN A 687 21.39 -9.22 -4.68
N PHE A 688 21.11 -10.42 -5.13
CA PHE A 688 20.49 -11.45 -4.29
C PHE A 688 21.53 -12.10 -3.36
N MET A 689 22.04 -11.28 -2.42
CA MET A 689 23.00 -11.64 -1.39
C MET A 689 22.50 -11.15 -0.04
N PHE A 690 21.82 -12.00 0.71
CA PHE A 690 21.04 -11.65 1.89
C PHE A 690 21.73 -12.10 3.19
N PRO A 691 22.09 -11.20 4.11
CA PRO A 691 22.65 -11.56 5.40
C PRO A 691 21.61 -12.26 6.28
N ILE A 692 21.99 -13.34 6.92
CA ILE A 692 21.18 -14.06 7.92
C ILE A 692 21.63 -13.59 9.30
N MET A 693 20.72 -12.84 9.96
CA MET A 693 20.92 -12.18 11.24
C MET A 693 20.41 -13.06 12.38
N CYS A 694 21.29 -13.53 13.25
CA CYS A 694 20.97 -14.38 14.37
C CYS A 694 21.31 -13.70 15.71
N PRO A 695 20.62 -14.00 16.80
CA PRO A 695 20.97 -13.50 18.13
C PRO A 695 22.38 -13.90 18.56
N ALA A 696 23.07 -13.01 19.29
CA ALA A 696 24.35 -13.30 19.89
C ALA A 696 24.17 -14.42 20.96
N GLY A 697 25.01 -15.46 20.92
CA GLY A 697 24.99 -16.56 21.88
C GLY A 697 23.99 -17.70 21.58
N GLY A 698 23.18 -17.59 20.55
CA GLY A 698 22.43 -18.74 20.03
C GLY A 698 23.40 -19.74 19.42
N THR A 699 23.39 -20.99 19.89
CA THR A 699 24.02 -22.11 19.18
C THR A 699 23.56 -22.06 17.72
N THR A 700 24.44 -22.45 16.81
CA THR A 700 24.20 -22.55 15.37
C THR A 700 23.20 -23.67 15.03
N GLY A 701 21.98 -23.62 15.60
CA GLY A 701 20.83 -24.20 14.98
C GLY A 701 20.25 -23.11 14.07
N ILE A 702 20.76 -22.97 12.85
CA ILE A 702 19.87 -22.65 11.76
C ILE A 702 18.92 -23.84 11.77
N GLU A 703 17.71 -23.71 12.33
CA GLU A 703 16.62 -24.48 11.80
C GLU A 703 16.40 -23.93 10.37
N HIS A 704 17.31 -24.28 9.50
CA HIS A 704 16.99 -24.53 8.12
C HIS A 704 15.78 -25.44 8.23
N ASN A 705 14.67 -25.05 7.65
CA ASN A 705 13.61 -26.00 7.41
C ASN A 705 14.13 -26.92 6.28
N GLU A 706 15.20 -27.68 6.60
CA GLU A 706 15.80 -28.68 5.70
C GLU A 706 14.72 -29.62 5.22
N LEU A 707 13.79 -29.96 6.12
CA LEU A 707 12.62 -30.75 5.79
C LEU A 707 11.73 -30.05 4.75
N GLY A 708 11.55 -28.74 4.85
CA GLY A 708 10.77 -27.96 3.89
C GLY A 708 11.39 -27.91 2.50
N ASN A 709 12.71 -27.80 2.42
CA ASN A 709 13.44 -27.79 1.16
C ASN A 709 13.66 -29.20 0.60
N ALA A 710 13.74 -30.19 1.49
CA ALA A 710 13.92 -31.58 1.13
C ALA A 710 12.66 -32.25 0.61
N ILE A 711 11.48 -31.65 0.79
CA ILE A 711 10.20 -32.23 0.35
C ILE A 711 9.51 -31.28 -0.61
N ASN A 712 9.26 -31.75 -1.84
CA ASN A 712 8.47 -31.06 -2.84
C ASN A 712 7.19 -31.81 -3.16
N LEU A 713 6.13 -31.08 -3.52
CA LEU A 713 4.82 -31.62 -3.89
C LEU A 713 4.51 -31.31 -5.35
N PHE A 714 4.16 -32.34 -6.12
CA PHE A 714 3.83 -32.20 -7.54
C PHE A 714 2.90 -33.32 -8.05
N PRO A 715 2.04 -33.02 -9.07
CA PRO A 715 1.66 -31.69 -9.49
C PRO A 715 0.88 -30.95 -8.38
N ASN A 716 0.88 -29.62 -8.43
CA ASN A 716 0.06 -28.79 -7.57
C ASN A 716 -0.22 -27.47 -8.30
N PRO A 717 -1.44 -27.16 -8.74
CA PRO A 717 -2.70 -27.92 -8.47
C PRO A 717 -2.73 -29.32 -9.06
N ASN A 718 -3.69 -30.14 -8.59
CA ASN A 718 -3.88 -31.53 -8.98
C ASN A 718 -5.36 -31.97 -8.90
N ASN A 719 -5.69 -33.17 -9.41
CA ASN A 719 -7.04 -33.76 -9.38
C ASN A 719 -7.26 -34.68 -8.16
N GLY A 720 -6.51 -34.46 -7.08
CA GLY A 720 -6.47 -35.32 -5.89
C GLY A 720 -5.34 -36.36 -5.94
N GLN A 721 -4.65 -36.54 -7.07
CA GLN A 721 -3.50 -37.41 -7.21
C GLN A 721 -2.21 -36.60 -7.35
N PHE A 722 -1.28 -36.77 -6.42
CA PHE A 722 -0.02 -36.05 -6.37
C PHE A 722 1.07 -36.85 -5.66
N ASN A 723 2.30 -36.35 -5.74
CA ASN A 723 3.46 -36.98 -5.16
C ASN A 723 4.21 -36.03 -4.24
N PHE A 724 4.79 -36.56 -3.16
CA PHE A 724 5.86 -35.90 -2.42
C PHE A 724 7.20 -36.46 -2.90
N SER A 725 8.05 -35.60 -3.46
CA SER A 725 9.46 -35.92 -3.67
C SER A 725 10.22 -35.58 -2.42
N VAL A 726 10.84 -36.56 -1.81
CA VAL A 726 11.65 -36.46 -0.59
C VAL A 726 13.12 -36.62 -0.95
N ASN A 727 13.98 -35.70 -0.49
CA ASN A 727 15.43 -35.75 -0.66
C ASN A 727 16.09 -35.24 0.64
N LEU A 728 16.20 -36.12 1.64
CA LEU A 728 16.78 -35.83 2.95
C LEU A 728 18.30 -36.07 2.95
N PRO A 729 19.08 -35.24 3.69
CA PRO A 729 20.52 -35.44 3.86
C PRO A 729 20.86 -36.72 4.64
N GLU A 730 19.96 -37.14 5.50
CA GLU A 730 20.06 -38.35 6.33
C GLU A 730 18.75 -39.13 6.31
N ALA A 731 18.80 -40.45 6.49
CA ALA A 731 17.61 -41.28 6.63
C ALA A 731 16.79 -40.91 7.86
N SER A 732 15.49 -40.62 7.65
CA SER A 732 14.58 -40.24 8.73
C SER A 732 13.21 -40.89 8.56
N ASN A 733 12.46 -40.94 9.67
CA ASN A 733 11.06 -41.33 9.63
C ASN A 733 10.23 -40.09 9.38
N LEU A 734 9.28 -40.15 8.43
CA LEU A 734 8.40 -39.03 8.07
C LEU A 734 6.95 -39.38 8.40
N ASN A 735 6.26 -38.41 9.06
CA ASN A 735 4.84 -38.47 9.30
C ASN A 735 4.14 -37.38 8.53
N PHE A 736 3.19 -37.75 7.68
CA PHE A 736 2.36 -36.85 6.89
C PHE A 736 0.97 -36.82 7.50
N THR A 737 0.48 -35.65 7.84
CA THR A 737 -0.91 -35.41 8.28
C THR A 737 -1.52 -34.33 7.39
N ILE A 738 -2.50 -34.71 6.57
CA ILE A 738 -3.17 -33.76 5.69
C ILE A 738 -4.48 -33.32 6.33
N VAL A 739 -4.71 -32.00 6.38
CA VAL A 739 -5.89 -31.38 6.99
C VAL A 739 -6.63 -30.51 5.96
N ASN A 740 -7.93 -30.38 6.10
CA ASN A 740 -8.74 -29.44 5.36
C ASN A 740 -8.64 -28.01 5.96
N MET A 741 -9.34 -27.04 5.37
CA MET A 741 -9.31 -25.62 5.77
C MET A 741 -9.77 -25.37 7.22
N ILE A 742 -10.56 -26.27 7.81
CA ILE A 742 -11.04 -26.15 9.20
C ILE A 742 -10.19 -26.98 10.18
N GLY A 743 -9.04 -27.54 9.73
CA GLY A 743 -8.11 -28.29 10.57
C GLY A 743 -8.47 -29.77 10.79
N GLN A 744 -9.52 -30.28 10.15
CA GLN A 744 -9.89 -31.68 10.26
C GLN A 744 -8.90 -32.56 9.48
N VAL A 745 -8.37 -33.63 10.10
CA VAL A 745 -7.47 -34.57 9.46
C VAL A 745 -8.24 -35.41 8.45
N VAL A 746 -7.79 -35.37 7.19
CA VAL A 746 -8.38 -36.12 6.06
C VAL A 746 -7.51 -37.27 5.57
N TYR A 747 -6.22 -37.25 5.93
CA TYR A 747 -5.26 -38.29 5.55
C TYR A 747 -4.05 -38.32 6.47
N THR A 748 -3.55 -39.50 6.76
CA THR A 748 -2.29 -39.71 7.49
C THR A 748 -1.47 -40.82 6.83
N LYS A 749 -0.14 -40.61 6.80
CA LYS A 749 0.80 -41.59 6.29
C LYS A 749 2.11 -41.47 7.06
N SER A 750 2.70 -42.61 7.43
CA SER A 750 4.01 -42.65 8.05
C SER A 750 4.94 -43.48 7.17
N GLU A 751 6.14 -42.99 6.96
CA GLU A 751 7.20 -43.66 6.20
C GLU A 751 8.47 -43.73 7.04
N ASN A 752 9.15 -44.86 7.06
CA ASN A 752 10.29 -45.06 7.91
C ASN A 752 11.59 -45.16 7.13
N ASN A 753 12.66 -44.60 7.70
CA ASN A 753 14.02 -44.71 7.20
C ASN A 753 14.20 -44.24 5.73
N ILE A 754 13.60 -43.07 5.39
CA ILE A 754 13.65 -42.53 4.03
C ILE A 754 14.78 -41.50 3.91
N THR A 755 15.56 -41.60 2.81
CA THR A 755 16.53 -40.61 2.38
C THR A 755 16.04 -39.95 1.06
N ASN A 756 15.77 -40.78 0.05
CA ASN A 756 15.28 -40.36 -1.27
C ASN A 756 14.08 -41.23 -1.66
N ALA A 757 12.94 -40.58 -1.89
CA ALA A 757 11.72 -41.28 -2.29
C ALA A 757 10.76 -40.35 -3.04
N VAL A 758 9.90 -40.95 -3.88
CA VAL A 758 8.70 -40.33 -4.40
C VAL A 758 7.50 -41.07 -3.80
N LEU A 759 6.75 -40.37 -2.96
CA LEU A 759 5.64 -40.91 -2.20
C LEU A 759 4.33 -40.47 -2.84
N SER A 760 3.61 -41.38 -3.47
CA SER A 760 2.33 -41.10 -4.10
C SER A 760 1.20 -40.98 -3.05
N CYS A 761 0.33 -39.99 -3.24
CA CYS A 761 -0.89 -39.79 -2.49
C CYS A 761 -2.08 -39.74 -3.44
N ASP A 762 -3.17 -40.42 -3.05
CA ASP A 762 -4.44 -40.37 -3.76
C ASP A 762 -5.54 -39.87 -2.80
N LEU A 763 -5.98 -38.64 -3.02
CA LEU A 763 -7.07 -37.95 -2.33
C LEU A 763 -8.18 -37.56 -3.30
N SER A 764 -8.28 -38.25 -4.45
CA SER A 764 -9.29 -37.98 -5.49
C SER A 764 -10.74 -38.13 -5.02
N HIS A 765 -10.94 -38.77 -3.87
CA HIS A 765 -12.26 -38.90 -3.21
C HIS A 765 -12.64 -37.66 -2.37
N LEU A 766 -11.72 -36.69 -2.18
CA LEU A 766 -12.00 -35.48 -1.44
C LEU A 766 -12.59 -34.39 -2.33
N ALA A 767 -13.30 -33.44 -1.71
CA ALA A 767 -13.85 -32.28 -2.42
C ALA A 767 -12.73 -31.40 -2.98
N LYS A 768 -13.01 -30.73 -4.09
CA LYS A 768 -12.13 -29.68 -4.62
C LYS A 768 -11.89 -28.59 -3.58
N GLY A 769 -10.67 -28.11 -3.46
CA GLY A 769 -10.33 -27.11 -2.45
C GLY A 769 -8.87 -27.10 -2.02
N VAL A 770 -8.62 -26.35 -0.97
CA VAL A 770 -7.27 -26.20 -0.38
C VAL A 770 -7.12 -27.10 0.83
N TYR A 771 -6.00 -27.82 0.89
CA TYR A 771 -5.59 -28.70 1.99
C TYR A 771 -4.17 -28.38 2.41
N TYR A 772 -3.77 -28.79 3.60
CA TYR A 772 -2.42 -28.59 4.12
C TYR A 772 -1.83 -29.91 4.60
N ALA A 773 -0.68 -30.28 4.05
CA ALA A 773 0.11 -31.40 4.53
C ALA A 773 1.09 -30.92 5.60
N ASN A 774 0.84 -31.26 6.85
CA ASN A 774 1.78 -31.13 7.95
C ASN A 774 2.71 -32.35 7.93
N ILE A 775 4.01 -32.13 7.79
CA ILE A 775 5.02 -33.19 7.68
C ILE A 775 6.00 -33.02 8.82
N THR A 776 6.26 -34.11 9.56
CA THR A 776 7.17 -34.16 10.70
C THR A 776 8.21 -35.23 10.47
N ASP A 777 9.48 -34.97 10.75
CA ASP A 777 10.54 -35.98 10.70
C ASP A 777 10.80 -36.64 12.05
N GLY A 778 11.70 -37.64 12.09
CA GLY A 778 12.08 -38.34 13.31
C GLY A 778 12.84 -37.51 14.34
N LYS A 779 13.25 -36.27 13.96
CA LYS A 779 13.90 -35.28 14.83
C LYS A 779 12.94 -34.19 15.30
N ASN A 780 11.63 -34.35 15.04
CA ASN A 780 10.57 -33.38 15.30
C ASN A 780 10.65 -32.08 14.50
N ASN A 781 11.43 -32.01 13.41
CA ASN A 781 11.33 -30.90 12.48
C ASN A 781 9.99 -30.96 11.75
N LYS A 782 9.39 -29.82 11.47
CA LYS A 782 8.06 -29.71 10.85
C LYS A 782 8.10 -28.85 9.63
N THR A 783 7.34 -29.25 8.60
CA THR A 783 7.05 -28.41 7.43
C THR A 783 5.59 -28.53 7.04
N VAL A 784 5.09 -27.52 6.34
CA VAL A 784 3.72 -27.48 5.82
C VAL A 784 3.76 -27.25 4.31
N LYS A 785 3.03 -28.08 3.57
CA LYS A 785 2.86 -27.91 2.11
C LYS A 785 1.39 -27.68 1.81
N LYS A 786 1.09 -26.66 1.04
CA LYS A 786 -0.26 -26.37 0.53
C LYS A 786 -0.57 -27.29 -0.63
N ILE A 787 -1.73 -27.94 -0.61
CA ILE A 787 -2.25 -28.83 -1.67
C ILE A 787 -3.49 -28.15 -2.24
N ILE A 788 -3.59 -28.07 -3.57
CA ILE A 788 -4.77 -27.55 -4.26
C ILE A 788 -5.34 -28.69 -5.10
N ILE A 789 -6.58 -29.13 -4.81
CA ILE A 789 -7.32 -30.11 -5.56
C ILE A 789 -8.35 -29.40 -6.42
N GLU A 790 -8.29 -29.56 -7.75
CA GLU A 790 -9.15 -28.94 -8.76
C GLU A 790 -10.09 -29.95 -9.46
#